data_44c771834367f5eb09f6fa7a1ad6f716
#
_entry.id   44c771834367f5eb09f6fa7a1ad6f716
#
_cell.length_a   1.000
_cell.length_b   1.000
_cell.length_c   1.000
_cell.angle_alpha   90.00
_cell.angle_beta   90.00
_cell.angle_gamma   90.00
#
_symmetry.space_group_name_H-M   'P 1'
#
loop_
_entity.id
_entity.type
_entity.pdbx_description
1 polymer ?
#
loop_
_entity_poly.entity_id
_entity_poly.type
_entity_poly.pdbx_seq_one_letter_code
_entity_poly.pdbx_strand_id
1 'polypeptide(L)'
;MTKSNHAEQIETITSSQKHDQSDSDDEHIVEAENTGRRKFIGYMLKGSSFVVALHITGGALRPQDANAQLLGIPELADELDLTDLLLISGDPFYYDYLIKITSDNRVRFELPRMEVGQGILTAAMMILAEELDVEMSSIDATLSPAEIRRATGQITGGSHAITSLWDPLRKVAAALLHKIKLSAAVHFGLSVNEISTENGFAIDNDGSRIAYSELTAGVEGRNDAARLAQPKDPSQYKIIGTQQKRVDARDIVTGKLDFAMDLDVVPDAMPTVVARPPSLGGRVITFDDSEAIGLPGVLAIKEVPLDVDANSSGVAVVARSFGEAFRARDALNISWSVGAAENLSDAEVIEQLRAINLPTLPNIPLATDSVGGEFIFPYLAHAPMETMTAVADATGSKVRVWTGAKTPLAAQAKIARDLGVLPTDVEVNVIQSGGSFGRRLFFDAAVEGARISQIVNRPIKLMFTRQDDTKFGRARPLSLHNVKATYTRGFLIGKKVLSFDHRAATAELDLEHGFGDGITALGGELAPAAFSQTIWHSTQLVQYKFGVTSLLLNEKKFVVPTSSWRGIYSGTAAVANEIVVDELARAMNKDEYQFRLQMLDDDRSKAVLRKVSQEGNWGRSMEKGRAQGLGLHKEYKSRAAVLVELQTFKDPEKESKVTKIVVALDVNRVLNPTGLEAQVIGAATDAITYMIRTSLHLDNGAIRESSYGDFEIARMRNTPPDIEVHFMPPNGETPGGAGELVVPAAAAAIANAFARATGIAPRRFPLRDFYPEG
;
A
#
# COMPACT_ATOMS: atom_id res chain seq x y z
N MET A 1 22.76 -56.52 12.78
CA MET A 1 21.69 -57.45 13.15
C MET A 1 20.65 -56.61 13.84
N THR A 2 19.42 -56.37 13.41
CA THR A 2 18.52 -56.89 12.41
C THR A 2 17.60 -55.78 12.02
N LYS A 3 17.30 -55.73 10.72
CA LYS A 3 16.26 -54.94 10.07
C LYS A 3 14.86 -55.48 10.44
N SER A 4 13.84 -54.61 10.43
CA SER A 4 12.51 -54.89 9.82
C SER A 4 11.67 -53.62 9.93
N ASN A 5 11.36 -52.97 8.85
CA ASN A 5 10.17 -53.02 7.96
C ASN A 5 8.87 -52.71 8.70
N HIS A 6 8.30 -51.55 8.39
CA HIS A 6 6.87 -51.37 8.14
C HIS A 6 6.67 -50.23 7.12
N ALA A 7 6.70 -50.62 5.84
CA ALA A 7 5.95 -49.99 4.78
C ALA A 7 4.78 -50.94 4.47
N GLU A 8 3.63 -50.42 4.24
CA GLU A 8 2.44 -50.98 3.58
C GLU A 8 1.18 -50.62 4.32
N GLN A 9 0.44 -49.76 3.75
CA GLN A 9 -1.01 -49.84 3.48
C GLN A 9 -1.61 -48.46 3.25
N ILE A 10 -1.63 -48.02 2.01
CA ILE A 10 -2.71 -47.27 1.43
C ILE A 10 -2.82 -47.71 -0.05
N GLU A 11 -3.62 -48.71 -0.28
CA GLU A 11 -4.17 -49.01 -1.58
C GLU A 11 -5.70 -49.16 -1.48
N THR A 12 -6.36 -48.47 -2.40
CA THR A 12 -7.61 -48.86 -3.08
C THR A 12 -8.92 -48.79 -2.30
N ILE A 13 -9.71 -47.75 -2.60
CA ILE A 13 -11.14 -47.95 -2.89
C ILE A 13 -11.47 -47.19 -4.18
N THR A 14 -11.46 -47.92 -5.29
CA THR A 14 -12.21 -47.61 -6.49
C THR A 14 -13.28 -48.71 -6.66
N SER A 15 -14.55 -48.33 -6.68
CA SER A 15 -15.52 -48.91 -7.63
C SER A 15 -16.92 -48.34 -7.46
N SER A 16 -17.37 -47.72 -8.53
CA SER A 16 -18.63 -47.88 -9.21
C SER A 16 -19.95 -47.70 -8.51
N GLN A 17 -20.71 -46.68 -8.93
CA GLN A 17 -22.04 -46.91 -9.50
C GLN A 17 -22.44 -45.75 -10.41
N LYS A 18 -22.81 -46.10 -11.65
CA LYS A 18 -23.52 -45.30 -12.64
C LYS A 18 -24.97 -45.09 -12.18
N HIS A 19 -25.53 -43.88 -12.35
CA HIS A 19 -26.86 -43.67 -12.95
C HIS A 19 -27.00 -42.19 -13.35
N ASP A 20 -27.14 -42.00 -14.51
CA ASP A 20 -28.02 -41.40 -15.54
C ASP A 20 -28.62 -40.01 -15.27
N GLN A 21 -28.23 -39.14 -16.20
CA GLN A 21 -28.96 -38.09 -16.97
C GLN A 21 -29.87 -37.09 -16.20
N SER A 22 -29.44 -35.86 -16.30
CA SER A 22 -30.05 -34.63 -16.84
C SER A 22 -29.74 -33.45 -15.92
N ASP A 23 -28.93 -32.53 -16.39
CA ASP A 23 -29.16 -31.11 -16.55
C ASP A 23 -27.83 -30.40 -16.89
N SER A 24 -27.77 -29.95 -18.11
CA SER A 24 -26.59 -29.37 -18.73
C SER A 24 -26.72 -27.84 -18.85
N ASP A 25 -26.67 -27.07 -17.79
CA ASP A 25 -26.52 -25.61 -17.94
C ASP A 25 -25.79 -24.90 -16.79
N ASP A 26 -25.45 -25.60 -15.68
CA ASP A 26 -24.76 -24.97 -14.54
C ASP A 26 -23.23 -25.15 -14.51
N GLU A 27 -22.65 -25.96 -15.43
CA GLU A 27 -21.21 -26.23 -15.41
C GLU A 27 -20.34 -25.12 -16.03
N HIS A 28 -20.90 -24.23 -16.86
CA HIS A 28 -20.10 -23.22 -17.57
C HIS A 28 -19.67 -22.02 -16.74
N ILE A 29 -20.37 -21.68 -15.68
CA ILE A 29 -20.04 -20.52 -14.82
C ILE A 29 -18.98 -20.89 -13.80
N VAL A 30 -18.98 -22.12 -13.27
CA VAL A 30 -18.00 -22.59 -12.28
C VAL A 30 -16.63 -22.87 -12.88
N GLU A 31 -16.55 -23.27 -14.16
CA GLU A 31 -15.28 -23.52 -14.85
C GLU A 31 -14.50 -22.26 -15.22
N ALA A 32 -15.16 -21.15 -15.50
CA ALA A 32 -14.49 -19.90 -15.86
C ALA A 32 -13.76 -19.25 -14.66
N GLU A 33 -14.29 -19.39 -13.46
CA GLU A 33 -13.70 -18.79 -12.24
C GLU A 33 -12.55 -19.61 -11.64
N ASN A 34 -12.62 -20.93 -11.75
CA ASN A 34 -11.52 -21.83 -11.32
C ASN A 34 -10.29 -21.77 -12.24
N THR A 35 -10.46 -21.38 -13.50
CA THR A 35 -9.35 -21.22 -14.45
C THR A 35 -8.46 -20.03 -14.14
N GLY A 36 -8.99 -18.93 -13.59
CA GLY A 36 -8.20 -17.75 -13.20
C GLY A 36 -7.18 -18.05 -12.11
N ARG A 37 -7.62 -18.69 -11.02
CA ARG A 37 -6.77 -19.03 -9.86
C ARG A 37 -5.73 -20.11 -10.18
N ARG A 38 -6.13 -21.16 -10.90
CA ARG A 38 -5.18 -22.21 -11.36
C ARG A 38 -4.15 -21.65 -12.34
N LYS A 39 -4.51 -20.70 -13.18
CA LYS A 39 -3.59 -19.99 -14.05
C LYS A 39 -2.65 -19.09 -13.25
N PHE A 40 -3.15 -18.32 -12.27
CA PHE A 40 -2.33 -17.46 -11.41
C PHE A 40 -1.30 -18.25 -10.60
N ILE A 41 -1.70 -19.33 -9.91
CA ILE A 41 -0.77 -20.21 -9.20
C ILE A 41 0.22 -20.86 -10.17
N GLY A 42 -0.23 -21.24 -11.37
CA GLY A 42 0.63 -21.75 -12.43
C GLY A 42 1.62 -20.70 -12.95
N TYR A 43 1.25 -19.41 -12.96
CA TYR A 43 2.13 -18.30 -13.33
C TYR A 43 3.11 -17.97 -12.21
N MET A 44 2.69 -17.97 -10.94
CA MET A 44 3.58 -17.80 -9.78
C MET A 44 4.64 -18.92 -9.73
N LEU A 45 4.27 -20.16 -9.95
CA LEU A 45 5.18 -21.30 -9.92
C LEU A 45 6.06 -21.42 -11.18
N LYS A 46 5.62 -20.89 -12.31
CA LYS A 46 6.37 -20.87 -13.59
C LYS A 46 7.04 -19.52 -13.87
N GLY A 47 6.64 -18.44 -13.19
CA GLY A 47 7.05 -17.08 -13.46
C GLY A 47 8.55 -16.85 -13.30
N SER A 48 9.17 -17.45 -12.30
CA SER A 48 10.62 -17.31 -12.06
C SER A 48 11.46 -17.91 -13.19
N SER A 49 11.04 -19.04 -13.75
CA SER A 49 11.73 -19.68 -14.88
C SER A 49 11.43 -19.01 -16.21
N PHE A 50 10.23 -18.43 -16.36
CA PHE A 50 9.77 -17.84 -17.62
C PHE A 50 10.25 -16.40 -17.80
N VAL A 51 10.26 -15.58 -16.76
CA VAL A 51 10.81 -14.22 -16.80
C VAL A 51 12.32 -14.24 -17.00
N VAL A 52 13.02 -15.19 -16.39
CA VAL A 52 14.45 -15.42 -16.61
C VAL A 52 14.72 -15.91 -18.03
N ALA A 53 13.90 -16.79 -18.59
CA ALA A 53 14.06 -17.29 -19.97
C ALA A 53 13.82 -16.19 -21.02
N LEU A 54 12.83 -15.31 -20.84
CA LEU A 54 12.62 -14.14 -21.71
C LEU A 54 13.78 -13.13 -21.63
N HIS A 55 14.43 -13.01 -20.50
CA HIS A 55 15.60 -12.12 -20.32
C HIS A 55 16.88 -12.68 -20.95
N ILE A 56 17.08 -13.99 -20.94
CA ILE A 56 18.28 -14.65 -21.49
C ILE A 56 18.19 -14.78 -23.02
N THR A 57 16.99 -14.93 -23.56
CA THR A 57 16.76 -15.06 -25.01
C THR A 57 16.35 -13.73 -25.68
N GLY A 58 16.23 -12.64 -24.93
CA GLY A 58 15.62 -11.36 -25.32
C GLY A 58 16.40 -10.53 -26.33
N GLY A 59 16.93 -11.11 -27.38
CA GLY A 59 17.54 -10.37 -28.48
C GLY A 59 16.65 -10.14 -29.72
N ALA A 60 15.42 -10.66 -29.78
CA ALA A 60 14.71 -10.71 -31.08
C ALA A 60 13.17 -10.66 -31.08
N LEU A 61 12.47 -10.38 -29.99
CA LEU A 61 11.00 -10.38 -30.02
C LEU A 61 10.45 -8.94 -29.88
N ARG A 62 9.82 -8.46 -30.94
CA ARG A 62 8.99 -7.25 -30.91
C ARG A 62 7.68 -7.57 -30.20
N PRO A 63 7.13 -6.70 -29.30
CA PRO A 63 5.85 -6.90 -28.65
C PRO A 63 4.63 -6.95 -29.62
N GLN A 64 4.83 -6.65 -30.89
CA GLN A 64 3.78 -6.60 -31.93
C GLN A 64 3.87 -7.73 -32.95
N ASP A 65 4.78 -8.68 -32.80
CA ASP A 65 4.89 -9.78 -33.74
C ASP A 65 3.99 -10.96 -33.35
N ALA A 66 3.31 -11.54 -34.34
CA ALA A 66 2.34 -12.64 -34.22
C ALA A 66 2.81 -13.88 -33.42
N ASN A 67 4.09 -13.95 -33.04
CA ASN A 67 4.66 -15.02 -32.26
C ASN A 67 4.33 -14.91 -30.73
N ALA A 68 3.98 -13.73 -30.22
CA ALA A 68 3.47 -13.59 -28.86
C ALA A 68 2.07 -14.21 -28.73
N GLN A 69 1.26 -14.14 -29.80
CA GLN A 69 -0.03 -14.84 -29.89
C GLN A 69 0.10 -16.35 -29.99
N LEU A 70 1.19 -16.87 -30.60
CA LEU A 70 1.46 -18.30 -30.71
C LEU A 70 1.79 -18.98 -29.36
N LEU A 71 2.25 -18.23 -28.37
CA LEU A 71 2.52 -18.73 -27.02
C LEU A 71 1.33 -18.56 -26.05
N GLY A 72 0.22 -17.97 -26.52
CA GLY A 72 -0.98 -17.74 -25.69
C GLY A 72 -0.69 -16.88 -24.45
N ILE A 73 0.34 -16.04 -24.52
CA ILE A 73 0.66 -15.04 -23.48
C ILE A 73 -0.03 -13.76 -23.93
N PRO A 74 -1.05 -13.28 -23.22
CA PRO A 74 -1.55 -11.92 -23.42
C PRO A 74 -0.39 -10.94 -23.22
N GLU A 75 -0.47 -9.75 -23.77
CA GLU A 75 0.40 -8.64 -23.41
C GLU A 75 0.18 -8.36 -21.92
N LEU A 76 0.88 -9.12 -21.08
CA LEU A 76 0.69 -9.16 -19.61
C LEU A 76 0.86 -7.80 -18.95
N ALA A 77 1.64 -6.92 -19.56
CA ALA A 77 1.96 -5.60 -18.98
C ALA A 77 0.80 -4.59 -19.06
N ASP A 78 -0.11 -4.73 -20.03
CA ASP A 78 -1.24 -3.80 -20.18
C ASP A 78 -2.54 -4.28 -19.51
N GLU A 79 -2.66 -5.56 -19.20
CA GLU A 79 -3.88 -6.16 -18.65
C GLU A 79 -3.84 -6.44 -17.14
N LEU A 80 -2.68 -6.70 -16.54
CA LEU A 80 -2.54 -7.02 -15.12
C LEU A 80 -1.68 -5.98 -14.39
N ASP A 81 -2.30 -5.20 -13.52
CA ASP A 81 -1.58 -4.34 -12.57
C ASP A 81 -1.60 -4.94 -11.14
N LEU A 82 -0.96 -4.26 -10.18
CA LEU A 82 -0.93 -4.68 -8.78
C LEU A 82 -2.34 -4.88 -8.19
N THR A 83 -3.33 -4.11 -8.64
CA THR A 83 -4.72 -4.25 -8.20
C THR A 83 -5.28 -5.61 -8.58
N ASP A 84 -4.99 -6.10 -9.80
CA ASP A 84 -5.45 -7.42 -10.25
C ASP A 84 -4.83 -8.54 -9.42
N LEU A 85 -3.53 -8.44 -9.11
CA LEU A 85 -2.84 -9.40 -8.24
C LEU A 85 -3.47 -9.46 -6.85
N LEU A 86 -3.79 -8.30 -6.27
CA LEU A 86 -4.43 -8.19 -4.97
C LEU A 86 -5.90 -8.67 -4.99
N LEU A 87 -6.63 -8.46 -6.08
CA LEU A 87 -7.98 -8.96 -6.26
C LEU A 87 -8.01 -10.47 -6.47
N ILE A 88 -7.06 -11.02 -7.22
CA ILE A 88 -6.96 -12.47 -7.47
C ILE A 88 -6.52 -13.22 -6.21
N SER A 89 -5.65 -12.64 -5.39
CA SER A 89 -5.26 -13.22 -4.10
C SER A 89 -6.40 -13.17 -3.08
N GLY A 90 -7.30 -12.19 -3.20
CA GLY A 90 -8.53 -12.09 -2.43
C GLY A 90 -9.67 -12.88 -3.08
N ASP A 91 -9.93 -14.11 -2.64
CA ASP A 91 -11.01 -14.95 -3.21
C ASP A 91 -12.39 -14.27 -3.04
N PRO A 92 -13.10 -13.94 -4.13
CA PRO A 92 -14.40 -13.29 -4.06
C PRO A 92 -15.51 -14.17 -3.46
N PHE A 93 -15.29 -15.47 -3.25
CA PHE A 93 -16.32 -16.41 -2.76
C PHE A 93 -16.48 -16.44 -1.25
N TYR A 94 -15.59 -15.83 -0.46
CA TYR A 94 -15.63 -15.88 1.00
C TYR A 94 -15.66 -14.51 1.68
N TYR A 95 -16.33 -13.52 1.09
CA TYR A 95 -16.59 -12.27 1.80
C TYR A 95 -17.74 -12.47 2.80
N ASP A 96 -17.41 -12.90 4.01
CA ASP A 96 -18.36 -12.88 5.11
C ASP A 96 -18.43 -11.44 5.66
N TYR A 97 -19.15 -10.58 4.94
CA TYR A 97 -19.46 -9.24 5.45
C TYR A 97 -20.55 -9.34 6.50
N LEU A 98 -20.18 -9.01 7.71
CA LEU A 98 -21.15 -8.97 8.79
C LEU A 98 -21.90 -7.63 8.74
N ILE A 99 -23.08 -7.63 8.08
CA ILE A 99 -24.03 -6.53 8.11
C ILE A 99 -25.25 -7.01 8.91
N LYS A 100 -25.57 -6.30 10.00
CA LYS A 100 -26.73 -6.61 10.86
C LYS A 100 -27.60 -5.38 11.03
N ILE A 101 -28.92 -5.58 10.95
CA ILE A 101 -29.89 -4.59 11.41
C ILE A 101 -30.23 -4.91 12.86
N THR A 102 -30.03 -3.94 13.73
CA THR A 102 -30.24 -4.04 15.15
C THR A 102 -31.70 -3.70 15.53
N SER A 103 -32.12 -4.08 16.75
CA SER A 103 -33.49 -3.82 17.22
C SER A 103 -33.87 -2.34 17.33
N ASP A 104 -32.87 -1.46 17.43
CA ASP A 104 -33.01 0.01 17.39
C ASP A 104 -32.93 0.58 15.97
N ASN A 105 -33.10 -0.26 14.96
CA ASN A 105 -33.13 0.07 13.53
C ASN A 105 -31.81 0.70 13.00
N ARG A 106 -30.66 0.37 13.60
CA ARG A 106 -29.36 0.75 13.13
C ARG A 106 -28.72 -0.37 12.31
N VAL A 107 -27.78 -0.02 11.45
CA VAL A 107 -26.98 -0.97 10.67
C VAL A 107 -25.64 -1.14 11.35
N ARG A 108 -25.29 -2.35 11.81
CA ARG A 108 -23.93 -2.67 12.27
C ARG A 108 -23.14 -3.32 11.15
N PHE A 109 -21.91 -2.85 10.98
CA PHE A 109 -21.01 -3.33 9.95
C PHE A 109 -19.58 -3.49 10.49
N GLU A 110 -18.93 -4.61 10.18
CA GLU A 110 -17.53 -4.85 10.47
C GLU A 110 -16.71 -4.68 9.17
N LEU A 111 -15.89 -3.63 9.12
CA LEU A 111 -15.03 -3.31 7.98
C LEU A 111 -13.77 -4.18 8.00
N PRO A 112 -13.54 -5.07 7.01
CA PRO A 112 -12.33 -5.89 6.95
C PRO A 112 -11.14 -5.14 6.33
N ARG A 113 -11.02 -3.85 6.60
CA ARG A 113 -9.92 -2.97 6.20
C ARG A 113 -9.54 -2.06 7.36
N MET A 114 -8.26 -1.75 7.47
CA MET A 114 -7.79 -0.86 8.51
C MET A 114 -7.99 0.61 8.13
N GLU A 115 -8.48 1.42 9.06
CA GLU A 115 -8.50 2.88 8.94
C GLU A 115 -7.17 3.46 9.46
N VAL A 116 -6.47 4.21 8.60
CA VAL A 116 -5.18 4.85 8.90
C VAL A 116 -5.16 6.34 8.53
N GLY A 117 -6.34 6.94 8.46
CA GLY A 117 -6.52 8.33 8.05
C GLY A 117 -6.91 8.52 6.58
N GLN A 118 -6.96 7.44 5.78
CA GLN A 118 -7.33 7.51 4.36
C GLN A 118 -8.84 7.63 4.11
N GLY A 119 -9.70 7.39 5.13
CA GLY A 119 -11.14 7.57 5.01
C GLY A 119 -11.88 6.37 4.43
N ILE A 120 -11.30 5.18 4.48
CA ILE A 120 -11.95 3.94 3.99
C ILE A 120 -13.24 3.62 4.76
N LEU A 121 -13.28 3.93 6.06
CA LEU A 121 -14.47 3.78 6.88
C LEU A 121 -15.63 4.62 6.34
N THR A 122 -15.40 5.90 6.06
CA THR A 122 -16.40 6.80 5.46
C THR A 122 -16.87 6.30 4.10
N ALA A 123 -15.95 5.86 3.25
CA ALA A 123 -16.29 5.37 1.92
C ALA A 123 -17.13 4.08 1.96
N ALA A 124 -16.80 3.14 2.86
CA ALA A 124 -17.60 1.93 3.04
C ALA A 124 -19.01 2.24 3.56
N MET A 125 -19.12 3.18 4.51
CA MET A 125 -20.44 3.63 5.00
C MET A 125 -21.26 4.33 3.93
N MET A 126 -20.64 5.10 3.00
CA MET A 126 -21.34 5.68 1.85
C MET A 126 -21.92 4.59 0.94
N ILE A 127 -21.18 3.52 0.67
CA ILE A 127 -21.67 2.40 -0.14
C ILE A 127 -22.88 1.74 0.52
N LEU A 128 -22.77 1.45 1.84
CA LEU A 128 -23.87 0.82 2.58
C LEU A 128 -25.10 1.72 2.68
N ALA A 129 -24.91 3.00 2.98
CA ALA A 129 -26.00 3.97 3.07
C ALA A 129 -26.74 4.11 1.74
N GLU A 130 -25.99 4.14 0.62
CA GLU A 130 -26.58 4.17 -0.72
C GLU A 130 -27.41 2.93 -1.00
N GLU A 131 -26.84 1.74 -0.85
CA GLU A 131 -27.50 0.48 -1.25
C GLU A 131 -28.66 0.09 -0.32
N LEU A 132 -28.60 0.46 0.96
CA LEU A 132 -29.62 0.11 1.97
C LEU A 132 -30.71 1.18 2.14
N ASP A 133 -30.62 2.32 1.46
CA ASP A 133 -31.53 3.47 1.68
C ASP A 133 -31.60 3.89 3.16
N VAL A 134 -30.43 4.05 3.81
CA VAL A 134 -30.30 4.51 5.18
C VAL A 134 -29.42 5.76 5.27
N GLU A 135 -29.59 6.55 6.31
CA GLU A 135 -28.65 7.64 6.60
C GLU A 135 -27.29 7.10 7.07
N MET A 136 -26.19 7.76 6.69
CA MET A 136 -24.86 7.38 7.19
C MET A 136 -24.77 7.43 8.72
N SER A 137 -25.51 8.32 9.36
CA SER A 137 -25.60 8.44 10.83
C SER A 137 -26.22 7.23 11.54
N SER A 138 -27.00 6.41 10.82
CA SER A 138 -27.60 5.17 11.34
C SER A 138 -26.72 3.93 11.14
N ILE A 139 -25.50 4.09 10.65
CA ILE A 139 -24.55 2.98 10.49
C ILE A 139 -23.50 3.03 11.60
N ASP A 140 -23.39 1.93 12.35
CA ASP A 140 -22.31 1.70 13.34
C ASP A 140 -21.28 0.79 12.70
N ALA A 141 -20.16 1.38 12.26
CA ALA A 141 -19.11 0.62 11.63
C ALA A 141 -17.90 0.46 12.58
N THR A 142 -17.38 -0.75 12.68
CA THR A 142 -16.19 -1.11 13.45
C THR A 142 -15.16 -1.78 12.56
N LEU A 143 -13.90 -1.85 12.99
CA LEU A 143 -12.86 -2.58 12.28
C LEU A 143 -12.92 -4.06 12.67
N SER A 144 -12.76 -4.93 11.68
CA SER A 144 -12.78 -6.38 11.89
C SER A 144 -11.49 -6.87 12.53
N PRO A 145 -11.53 -7.75 13.54
CA PRO A 145 -10.34 -8.45 14.02
C PRO A 145 -9.77 -9.39 12.95
N ALA A 146 -8.60 -9.98 13.22
CA ALA A 146 -8.05 -11.04 12.37
C ALA A 146 -8.96 -12.27 12.39
N GLU A 147 -9.48 -12.65 11.24
CA GLU A 147 -10.36 -13.81 11.10
C GLU A 147 -9.99 -14.67 9.89
N ILE A 148 -9.70 -15.95 10.13
CA ILE A 148 -9.29 -16.91 9.07
C ILE A 148 -10.33 -16.99 7.94
N ARG A 149 -11.63 -16.89 8.25
CA ARG A 149 -12.69 -16.85 7.23
C ARG A 149 -12.64 -15.63 6.32
N ARG A 150 -11.85 -14.61 6.68
CA ARG A 150 -11.59 -13.40 5.90
C ARG A 150 -10.17 -13.36 5.35
N ALA A 151 -9.50 -14.53 5.30
CA ALA A 151 -8.07 -14.66 5.01
C ALA A 151 -7.60 -13.90 3.78
N THR A 152 -8.44 -13.82 2.77
CA THR A 152 -8.11 -13.21 1.48
C THR A 152 -8.60 -11.77 1.33
N GLY A 153 -9.28 -11.24 2.34
CA GLY A 153 -9.95 -9.94 2.25
C GLY A 153 -9.50 -8.88 3.26
N GLN A 154 -8.50 -9.13 4.12
CA GLN A 154 -8.15 -8.22 5.20
C GLN A 154 -6.93 -7.32 4.94
N ILE A 155 -6.18 -7.50 3.85
CA ILE A 155 -5.07 -6.59 3.56
C ILE A 155 -5.56 -5.17 3.26
N THR A 156 -4.85 -4.16 3.79
CA THR A 156 -5.06 -2.74 3.47
C THR A 156 -3.77 -2.17 2.89
N GLY A 157 -3.62 -2.20 1.57
CA GLY A 157 -2.39 -1.76 0.87
C GLY A 157 -2.63 -1.65 -0.63
N GLY A 158 -1.62 -1.24 -1.41
CA GLY A 158 -1.67 -1.17 -2.88
C GLY A 158 -2.86 -0.40 -3.44
N SER A 159 -3.36 0.59 -2.70
CA SER A 159 -4.50 1.45 -3.10
C SER A 159 -5.78 0.71 -3.54
N HIS A 160 -5.91 -0.60 -3.26
CA HIS A 160 -7.00 -1.43 -3.79
C HIS A 160 -8.23 -1.54 -2.85
N ALA A 161 -8.18 -0.99 -1.64
CA ALA A 161 -9.22 -1.22 -0.63
C ALA A 161 -10.64 -0.88 -1.12
N ILE A 162 -10.82 0.26 -1.78
CA ILE A 162 -12.11 0.65 -2.36
C ILE A 162 -12.49 -0.24 -3.55
N THR A 163 -11.56 -0.52 -4.43
CA THR A 163 -11.79 -1.35 -5.63
C THR A 163 -12.27 -2.75 -5.23
N SER A 164 -11.63 -3.35 -4.22
CA SER A 164 -11.98 -4.68 -3.72
C SER A 164 -13.27 -4.74 -2.91
N LEU A 165 -13.67 -3.64 -2.25
CA LEU A 165 -14.91 -3.56 -1.49
C LEU A 165 -16.12 -3.22 -2.36
N TRP A 166 -15.93 -2.58 -3.51
CA TRP A 166 -16.99 -1.99 -4.32
C TRP A 166 -18.11 -2.97 -4.66
N ASP A 167 -17.80 -3.98 -5.43
CA ASP A 167 -18.80 -4.94 -5.89
C ASP A 167 -19.32 -5.85 -4.76
N PRO A 168 -18.46 -6.48 -3.94
CA PRO A 168 -18.93 -7.38 -2.89
C PRO A 168 -19.83 -6.68 -1.88
N LEU A 169 -19.45 -5.48 -1.42
CA LEU A 169 -20.22 -4.77 -0.40
C LEU A 169 -21.58 -4.31 -0.94
N ARG A 170 -21.62 -3.82 -2.17
CA ARG A 170 -22.87 -3.44 -2.86
C ARG A 170 -23.80 -4.64 -3.04
N LYS A 171 -23.26 -5.77 -3.52
CA LYS A 171 -24.06 -6.99 -3.74
C LYS A 171 -24.66 -7.53 -2.44
N VAL A 172 -23.89 -7.57 -1.36
CA VAL A 172 -24.38 -8.01 -0.05
C VAL A 172 -25.45 -7.06 0.49
N ALA A 173 -25.23 -5.75 0.38
CA ALA A 173 -26.20 -4.75 0.82
C ALA A 173 -27.50 -4.80 -0.03
N ALA A 174 -27.40 -4.91 -1.33
CA ALA A 174 -28.56 -5.06 -2.23
C ALA A 174 -29.34 -6.34 -1.93
N ALA A 175 -28.65 -7.46 -1.65
CA ALA A 175 -29.28 -8.71 -1.24
C ALA A 175 -30.05 -8.57 0.08
N LEU A 176 -29.48 -7.88 1.06
CA LEU A 176 -30.14 -7.59 2.34
C LEU A 176 -31.36 -6.71 2.13
N LEU A 177 -31.26 -5.63 1.38
CA LEU A 177 -32.39 -4.75 1.07
C LEU A 177 -33.52 -5.51 0.35
N HIS A 178 -33.16 -6.37 -0.60
CA HIS A 178 -34.16 -7.18 -1.32
C HIS A 178 -34.91 -8.13 -0.38
N LYS A 179 -34.22 -8.78 0.58
CA LYS A 179 -34.86 -9.60 1.61
C LYS A 179 -35.82 -8.79 2.48
N ILE A 180 -35.43 -7.58 2.87
CA ILE A 180 -36.28 -6.64 3.63
C ILE A 180 -37.55 -6.30 2.81
N LYS A 181 -37.41 -5.95 1.54
CA LYS A 181 -38.54 -5.65 0.65
C LYS A 181 -39.48 -6.84 0.50
N LEU A 182 -38.95 -8.06 0.40
CA LEU A 182 -39.77 -9.29 0.38
C LEU A 182 -40.56 -9.47 1.67
N SER A 183 -39.96 -9.19 2.82
CA SER A 183 -40.64 -9.29 4.12
C SER A 183 -41.69 -8.20 4.27
N ALA A 184 -41.42 -6.97 3.81
CA ALA A 184 -42.37 -5.87 3.79
C ALA A 184 -43.55 -6.16 2.84
N ALA A 185 -43.31 -6.75 1.68
CA ALA A 185 -44.33 -7.15 0.74
C ALA A 185 -45.32 -8.15 1.36
N VAL A 186 -44.82 -9.11 2.13
CA VAL A 186 -45.68 -10.03 2.90
C VAL A 186 -46.44 -9.27 3.97
N HIS A 187 -45.81 -8.35 4.71
CA HIS A 187 -46.43 -7.56 5.75
C HIS A 187 -47.58 -6.69 5.23
N PHE A 188 -47.40 -6.01 4.13
CA PHE A 188 -48.39 -5.12 3.52
C PHE A 188 -49.36 -5.84 2.58
N GLY A 189 -49.14 -7.12 2.25
CA GLY A 189 -49.96 -7.85 1.26
C GLY A 189 -49.79 -7.36 -0.17
N LEU A 190 -48.64 -6.83 -0.53
CA LEU A 190 -48.27 -6.25 -1.81
C LEU A 190 -47.22 -7.07 -2.56
N SER A 191 -46.98 -6.73 -3.84
CA SER A 191 -45.82 -7.27 -4.55
C SER A 191 -44.53 -6.53 -4.14
N VAL A 192 -43.37 -7.18 -4.27
CA VAL A 192 -42.08 -6.59 -3.91
C VAL A 192 -41.76 -5.30 -4.67
N ASN A 193 -42.29 -5.17 -5.90
CA ASN A 193 -42.07 -4.00 -6.75
C ASN A 193 -42.88 -2.77 -6.29
N GLU A 194 -43.90 -2.97 -5.46
CA GLU A 194 -44.72 -1.91 -4.88
C GLU A 194 -44.16 -1.40 -3.55
N ILE A 195 -43.05 -2.01 -3.04
CA ILE A 195 -42.41 -1.58 -1.83
C ILE A 195 -41.27 -0.60 -2.19
N SER A 196 -41.38 0.62 -1.72
CA SER A 196 -40.29 1.59 -1.70
C SER A 196 -39.52 1.54 -0.37
N THR A 197 -38.31 2.14 -0.34
CA THR A 197 -37.47 2.17 0.86
C THR A 197 -36.88 3.56 1.06
N GLU A 198 -36.84 4.04 2.30
CA GLU A 198 -36.27 5.33 2.65
C GLU A 198 -35.90 5.37 4.14
N ASN A 199 -34.70 5.84 4.47
CA ASN A 199 -34.21 6.11 5.83
C ASN A 199 -34.43 4.93 6.82
N GLY A 200 -34.22 3.70 6.34
CA GLY A 200 -34.35 2.50 7.18
C GLY A 200 -35.80 2.01 7.38
N PHE A 201 -36.72 2.48 6.54
CA PHE A 201 -38.10 2.06 6.51
C PHE A 201 -38.49 1.49 5.15
N ALA A 202 -39.30 0.44 5.15
CA ALA A 202 -40.05 0.00 3.98
C ALA A 202 -41.42 0.70 3.96
N ILE A 203 -41.86 1.12 2.78
CA ILE A 203 -43.02 2.01 2.58
C ILE A 203 -43.92 1.40 1.51
N ASP A 204 -45.19 1.32 1.78
CA ASP A 204 -46.23 0.91 0.81
C ASP A 204 -46.69 2.05 -0.08
N ASN A 205 -47.65 1.77 -0.98
CA ASN A 205 -48.21 2.75 -1.91
C ASN A 205 -49.02 3.86 -1.24
N ASP A 206 -49.53 3.63 -0.04
CA ASP A 206 -50.32 4.58 0.74
C ASP A 206 -49.47 5.43 1.69
N GLY A 207 -48.14 5.17 1.75
CA GLY A 207 -47.18 5.87 2.60
C GLY A 207 -47.08 5.31 4.01
N SER A 208 -47.69 4.13 4.29
CA SER A 208 -47.51 3.42 5.57
C SER A 208 -46.08 2.91 5.65
N ARG A 209 -45.49 3.00 6.84
CA ARG A 209 -44.06 2.70 7.04
C ARG A 209 -43.87 1.61 8.09
N ILE A 210 -42.90 0.72 7.83
CA ILE A 210 -42.44 -0.29 8.81
C ILE A 210 -40.90 -0.25 8.87
N ALA A 211 -40.34 -0.27 10.07
CA ALA A 211 -38.88 -0.24 10.25
C ALA A 211 -38.24 -1.55 9.78
N TYR A 212 -37.01 -1.47 9.26
CA TYR A 212 -36.27 -2.67 8.87
C TYR A 212 -36.08 -3.65 10.03
N SER A 213 -35.89 -3.14 11.26
CA SER A 213 -35.75 -3.95 12.46
C SER A 213 -36.99 -4.83 12.77
N GLU A 214 -38.17 -4.39 12.41
CA GLU A 214 -39.41 -5.12 12.59
C GLU A 214 -39.59 -6.23 11.55
N LEU A 215 -38.87 -6.17 10.43
CA LEU A 215 -38.93 -7.11 9.32
C LEU A 215 -37.89 -8.23 9.40
N THR A 216 -36.92 -8.16 10.32
CA THR A 216 -35.76 -9.06 10.36
C THR A 216 -36.11 -10.52 10.60
N ALA A 217 -37.16 -10.81 11.38
CA ALA A 217 -37.66 -12.17 11.61
C ALA A 217 -38.16 -12.88 10.32
N GLY A 218 -38.57 -12.11 9.30
CA GLY A 218 -38.99 -12.65 7.99
C GLY A 218 -37.87 -12.84 6.97
N VAL A 219 -36.65 -12.43 7.32
CA VAL A 219 -35.48 -12.42 6.40
C VAL A 219 -34.72 -13.76 6.45
N GLU A 220 -34.81 -14.50 7.54
CA GLU A 220 -34.14 -15.78 7.69
C GLU A 220 -34.65 -16.82 6.67
N GLY A 221 -33.72 -17.53 6.01
CA GLY A 221 -34.04 -18.64 5.09
C GLY A 221 -34.33 -18.27 3.64
N ARG A 222 -34.33 -16.97 3.23
CA ARG A 222 -34.62 -16.53 1.85
C ARG A 222 -33.37 -16.35 0.98
N ASN A 223 -32.41 -17.27 1.04
CA ASN A 223 -31.10 -17.11 0.38
C ASN A 223 -31.20 -17.16 -1.15
N ASP A 224 -32.11 -17.91 -1.74
CA ASP A 224 -32.22 -18.02 -3.21
C ASP A 224 -32.74 -16.75 -3.87
N ALA A 225 -33.67 -16.03 -3.22
CA ALA A 225 -34.15 -14.74 -3.73
C ALA A 225 -33.07 -13.62 -3.65
N ALA A 226 -32.14 -13.72 -2.72
CA ALA A 226 -31.07 -12.74 -2.55
C ALA A 226 -30.05 -12.78 -3.69
N ARG A 227 -29.87 -13.92 -4.37
CA ARG A 227 -28.98 -14.05 -5.53
C ARG A 227 -29.44 -13.26 -6.75
N LEU A 228 -30.70 -12.89 -6.82
CA LEU A 228 -31.30 -12.10 -7.92
C LEU A 228 -31.21 -10.60 -7.68
N ALA A 229 -30.83 -10.16 -6.49
CA ALA A 229 -30.72 -8.75 -6.15
C ALA A 229 -29.57 -8.09 -6.92
N GLN A 230 -29.86 -6.97 -7.57
CA GLN A 230 -28.86 -6.16 -8.26
C GLN A 230 -28.58 -4.87 -7.46
N PRO A 231 -27.31 -4.47 -7.33
CA PRO A 231 -26.98 -3.15 -6.82
C PRO A 231 -27.66 -2.02 -7.61
N LYS A 232 -27.82 -0.87 -6.99
CA LYS A 232 -28.38 0.32 -7.63
C LYS A 232 -27.59 0.72 -8.86
N ASP A 233 -28.33 1.15 -9.91
CA ASP A 233 -27.72 1.79 -11.07
C ASP A 233 -27.11 3.15 -10.69
N PRO A 234 -25.97 3.55 -11.28
CA PRO A 234 -25.35 4.84 -11.01
C PRO A 234 -26.26 6.07 -11.15
N SER A 235 -27.29 6.00 -11.99
CA SER A 235 -28.29 7.07 -12.13
C SER A 235 -29.19 7.26 -10.90
N GLN A 236 -29.20 6.27 -10.00
CA GLN A 236 -30.00 6.27 -8.76
C GLN A 236 -29.22 6.77 -7.55
N TYR A 237 -27.91 7.03 -7.68
CA TYR A 237 -27.08 7.44 -6.55
C TYR A 237 -27.48 8.80 -5.99
N LYS A 238 -27.58 8.86 -4.66
CA LYS A 238 -27.87 10.05 -3.88
C LYS A 238 -26.72 10.43 -2.94
N ILE A 239 -25.90 9.47 -2.55
CA ILE A 239 -24.81 9.59 -1.57
C ILE A 239 -23.46 9.42 -2.26
N ILE A 240 -23.28 8.38 -3.06
CA ILE A 240 -22.06 8.11 -3.81
C ILE A 240 -21.80 9.25 -4.80
N GLY A 241 -20.58 9.79 -4.81
CA GLY A 241 -20.19 10.94 -5.63
C GLY A 241 -20.46 12.30 -5.00
N THR A 242 -21.09 12.36 -3.84
CA THR A 242 -21.31 13.60 -3.09
C THR A 242 -20.16 13.88 -2.10
N GLN A 243 -20.00 15.16 -1.75
CA GLN A 243 -18.99 15.58 -0.76
C GLN A 243 -19.44 15.18 0.65
N GLN A 244 -18.76 14.20 1.22
CA GLN A 244 -19.01 13.76 2.58
C GLN A 244 -17.79 14.03 3.47
N LYS A 245 -18.04 14.54 4.68
CA LYS A 245 -17.02 14.68 5.72
C LYS A 245 -16.69 13.29 6.29
N ARG A 246 -15.46 13.12 6.77
CA ARG A 246 -15.09 11.89 7.51
C ARG A 246 -16.06 11.70 8.70
N VAL A 247 -16.55 10.47 8.85
CA VAL A 247 -17.49 10.10 9.92
C VAL A 247 -16.85 10.20 11.30
N ASP A 248 -15.55 9.98 11.41
CA ASP A 248 -14.74 10.00 12.63
C ASP A 248 -14.04 11.34 12.89
N ALA A 249 -14.18 12.33 12.01
CA ALA A 249 -13.43 13.60 12.10
C ALA A 249 -13.67 14.34 13.43
N ARG A 250 -14.92 14.35 13.90
CA ARG A 250 -15.26 15.04 15.17
C ARG A 250 -14.63 14.34 16.36
N ASP A 251 -14.68 13.02 16.39
CA ASP A 251 -14.17 12.24 17.52
C ASP A 251 -12.65 12.31 17.59
N ILE A 252 -11.96 12.34 16.42
CA ILE A 252 -10.53 12.59 16.33
C ILE A 252 -10.17 13.96 16.96
N VAL A 253 -10.77 15.05 16.48
CA VAL A 253 -10.37 16.41 16.91
C VAL A 253 -10.83 16.77 18.31
N THR A 254 -11.76 16.01 18.89
CA THR A 254 -12.23 16.21 20.28
C THR A 254 -11.61 15.22 21.26
N GLY A 255 -10.70 14.32 20.80
CA GLY A 255 -10.07 13.31 21.64
C GLY A 255 -11.03 12.25 22.18
N LYS A 256 -12.14 12.00 21.48
CA LYS A 256 -13.08 10.93 21.83
C LYS A 256 -12.73 9.59 21.19
N LEU A 257 -11.95 9.65 20.11
CA LEU A 257 -11.51 8.47 19.43
C LEU A 257 -10.27 7.92 20.11
N ASP A 258 -10.34 6.69 20.56
CA ASP A 258 -9.23 6.00 21.20
C ASP A 258 -8.27 5.44 20.16
N PHE A 259 -6.97 5.78 20.31
CA PHE A 259 -5.85 5.12 19.65
C PHE A 259 -5.25 4.07 20.59
N ALA A 260 -4.25 3.30 20.13
CA ALA A 260 -3.73 2.17 20.89
C ALA A 260 -3.33 2.51 22.34
N MET A 261 -2.72 3.67 22.57
CA MET A 261 -2.25 4.05 23.90
C MET A 261 -3.36 4.61 24.80
N ASP A 262 -4.49 4.99 24.21
CA ASP A 262 -5.68 5.47 24.94
C ASP A 262 -6.57 4.30 25.41
N LEU A 263 -6.47 3.13 24.77
CA LEU A 263 -7.32 1.98 25.04
C LEU A 263 -7.21 1.49 26.49
N ASP A 264 -8.35 1.31 27.14
CA ASP A 264 -8.49 0.67 28.46
C ASP A 264 -9.24 -0.65 28.36
N VAL A 265 -8.87 -1.47 27.39
CA VAL A 265 -9.50 -2.76 27.05
C VAL A 265 -8.95 -3.94 27.83
N VAL A 266 -7.77 -3.79 28.43
CA VAL A 266 -7.13 -4.78 29.30
C VAL A 266 -6.82 -4.12 30.63
N PRO A 267 -7.50 -4.50 31.71
CA PRO A 267 -7.20 -4.00 33.05
C PRO A 267 -5.72 -4.21 33.39
N ASP A 268 -5.11 -3.21 34.01
CA ASP A 268 -3.72 -3.24 34.46
C ASP A 268 -2.67 -3.42 33.34
N ALA A 269 -2.98 -3.12 32.07
CA ALA A 269 -2.00 -3.08 31.00
C ALA A 269 -0.99 -1.94 31.25
N MET A 270 0.28 -2.29 31.46
CA MET A 270 1.30 -1.36 31.95
C MET A 270 2.10 -0.73 30.82
N PRO A 271 2.30 0.62 30.85
CA PRO A 271 3.19 1.33 29.94
C PRO A 271 4.59 0.69 29.88
N THR A 272 5.05 0.48 28.65
CA THR A 272 6.29 -0.24 28.37
C THR A 272 7.05 0.44 27.24
N VAL A 273 8.36 0.59 27.41
CA VAL A 273 9.32 1.05 26.41
C VAL A 273 10.51 0.12 26.34
N VAL A 274 11.23 0.16 25.23
CA VAL A 274 12.41 -0.71 25.03
C VAL A 274 13.64 0.16 24.81
N ALA A 275 14.72 -0.10 25.55
CA ALA A 275 16.06 0.38 25.23
C ALA A 275 16.61 -0.46 24.08
N ARG A 276 16.98 0.17 22.97
CA ARG A 276 17.45 -0.47 21.74
C ARG A 276 18.94 -0.24 21.52
N PRO A 277 19.66 -1.13 20.80
CA PRO A 277 21.09 -1.00 20.55
C PRO A 277 21.37 0.28 19.73
N PRO A 278 22.58 0.86 19.85
CA PRO A 278 22.93 2.08 19.11
C PRO A 278 23.09 1.87 17.60
N SER A 279 23.35 0.65 17.16
CA SER A 279 23.48 0.26 15.73
C SER A 279 22.57 -0.90 15.40
N LEU A 280 22.19 -0.99 14.12
CA LEU A 280 21.33 -2.05 13.60
C LEU A 280 21.99 -3.42 13.75
N GLY A 281 21.21 -4.41 14.17
CA GLY A 281 21.71 -5.78 14.42
C GLY A 281 22.51 -5.94 15.73
N GLY A 282 22.57 -4.93 16.58
CA GLY A 282 23.17 -5.03 17.89
C GLY A 282 22.30 -5.81 18.89
N ARG A 283 22.94 -6.35 19.95
CA ARG A 283 22.27 -7.09 21.03
C ARG A 283 22.86 -6.72 22.40
N VAL A 284 22.10 -6.97 23.42
CA VAL A 284 22.58 -6.85 24.81
C VAL A 284 23.68 -7.86 25.08
N ILE A 285 24.82 -7.41 25.60
CA ILE A 285 25.87 -8.29 26.17
C ILE A 285 25.61 -8.47 27.67
N THR A 286 25.47 -7.34 28.38
CA THR A 286 25.11 -7.26 29.78
C THR A 286 24.38 -5.97 30.05
N PHE A 287 23.59 -5.91 31.09
CA PHE A 287 23.03 -4.65 31.57
C PHE A 287 23.00 -4.63 33.12
N ASP A 288 23.12 -3.42 33.66
CA ASP A 288 22.92 -3.13 35.06
C ASP A 288 21.65 -2.30 35.22
N ASP A 289 20.69 -2.85 35.94
CA ASP A 289 19.39 -2.22 36.24
C ASP A 289 19.26 -1.78 37.71
N SER A 290 20.35 -1.87 38.52
CA SER A 290 20.31 -1.61 39.95
C SER A 290 19.76 -0.21 40.32
N GLU A 291 20.10 0.81 39.53
CA GLU A 291 19.55 2.17 39.69
C GLU A 291 18.11 2.24 39.16
N ALA A 292 17.86 1.67 37.99
CA ALA A 292 16.59 1.78 37.28
C ALA A 292 15.44 1.07 38.00
N ILE A 293 15.66 -0.14 38.52
CA ILE A 293 14.62 -0.94 39.18
C ILE A 293 14.15 -0.33 40.50
N GLY A 294 14.99 0.50 41.15
CA GLY A 294 14.68 1.22 42.37
C GLY A 294 13.86 2.50 42.15
N LEU A 295 13.67 2.94 40.93
CA LEU A 295 12.92 4.16 40.62
C LEU A 295 11.40 3.97 40.87
N PRO A 296 10.71 5.02 41.34
CA PRO A 296 9.27 4.97 41.58
C PRO A 296 8.51 4.51 40.35
N GLY A 297 7.56 3.59 40.53
CA GLY A 297 6.65 3.13 39.50
C GLY A 297 7.19 2.04 38.58
N VAL A 298 8.47 1.70 38.64
CA VAL A 298 9.07 0.60 37.86
C VAL A 298 8.57 -0.74 38.36
N LEU A 299 8.14 -1.60 37.45
CA LEU A 299 7.52 -2.90 37.75
C LEU A 299 8.36 -4.08 37.28
N ALA A 300 9.02 -3.96 36.13
CA ALA A 300 9.89 -4.99 35.58
C ALA A 300 10.90 -4.40 34.60
N ILE A 301 12.08 -5.01 34.55
CA ILE A 301 13.13 -4.76 33.55
C ILE A 301 13.61 -6.11 33.05
N LYS A 302 13.55 -6.33 31.72
CA LYS A 302 13.92 -7.62 31.11
C LYS A 302 14.57 -7.43 29.76
N GLU A 303 15.61 -8.24 29.46
CA GLU A 303 16.08 -8.40 28.09
C GLU A 303 14.99 -9.08 27.25
N VAL A 304 14.81 -8.60 26.02
CA VAL A 304 13.79 -9.07 25.08
C VAL A 304 14.34 -9.13 23.65
N PRO A 305 13.99 -10.15 22.85
CA PRO A 305 14.33 -10.18 21.43
C PRO A 305 13.52 -9.13 20.67
N LEU A 306 14.17 -8.44 19.72
CA LEU A 306 13.53 -7.48 18.83
C LEU A 306 12.94 -8.20 17.60
N ASP A 307 11.87 -7.65 17.00
CA ASP A 307 11.20 -8.34 15.89
C ASP A 307 11.92 -8.16 14.55
N VAL A 308 12.46 -6.99 14.29
CA VAL A 308 13.05 -6.64 12.98
C VAL A 308 14.35 -7.40 12.66
N ASP A 309 15.02 -7.97 13.66
CA ASP A 309 16.18 -8.83 13.48
C ASP A 309 16.22 -9.88 14.60
N ALA A 310 16.06 -11.14 14.25
CA ALA A 310 16.03 -12.27 15.19
C ALA A 310 17.29 -12.42 16.05
N ASN A 311 18.42 -11.82 15.63
CA ASN A 311 19.66 -11.81 16.39
C ASN A 311 19.84 -10.56 17.27
N SER A 312 18.92 -9.63 17.20
CA SER A 312 18.94 -8.37 17.93
C SER A 312 18.14 -8.45 19.22
N SER A 313 18.62 -7.85 20.30
CA SER A 313 17.90 -7.76 21.56
C SER A 313 17.94 -6.35 22.15
N GLY A 314 16.96 -6.05 22.99
CA GLY A 314 16.85 -4.80 23.74
C GLY A 314 16.48 -5.07 25.20
N VAL A 315 16.32 -4.02 25.99
CA VAL A 315 15.88 -4.12 27.38
C VAL A 315 14.53 -3.41 27.54
N ALA A 316 13.48 -4.19 27.80
CA ALA A 316 12.15 -3.69 28.08
C ALA A 316 12.03 -3.17 29.52
N VAL A 317 11.42 -2.01 29.66
CA VAL A 317 11.11 -1.40 30.96
C VAL A 317 9.60 -1.24 31.05
N VAL A 318 9.01 -1.86 32.07
CA VAL A 318 7.58 -1.82 32.40
C VAL A 318 7.39 -0.96 33.63
N ALA A 319 6.52 0.04 33.56
CA ALA A 319 6.26 0.95 34.66
C ALA A 319 4.77 1.38 34.70
N ARG A 320 4.35 2.09 35.77
CA ARG A 320 2.98 2.56 35.95
C ARG A 320 2.60 3.69 34.99
N SER A 321 3.59 4.40 34.48
CA SER A 321 3.41 5.45 33.46
C SER A 321 4.55 5.45 32.45
N PHE A 322 4.31 5.99 31.24
CA PHE A 322 5.37 6.15 30.24
C PHE A 322 6.51 7.05 30.74
N GLY A 323 6.19 8.12 31.51
CA GLY A 323 7.22 8.99 32.10
C GLY A 323 8.14 8.25 33.07
N GLU A 324 7.62 7.31 33.85
CA GLU A 324 8.41 6.44 34.72
C GLU A 324 9.23 5.43 33.93
N ALA A 325 8.63 4.84 32.90
CA ALA A 325 9.33 3.90 32.03
C ALA A 325 10.51 4.57 31.30
N PHE A 326 10.35 5.80 30.81
CA PHE A 326 11.43 6.56 30.18
C PHE A 326 12.57 6.87 31.15
N ARG A 327 12.26 7.37 32.35
CA ARG A 327 13.30 7.64 33.36
C ARG A 327 14.09 6.39 33.75
N ALA A 328 13.41 5.26 33.90
CA ALA A 328 14.06 4.00 34.22
C ALA A 328 14.89 3.49 33.05
N ARG A 329 14.40 3.59 31.82
CA ARG A 329 15.17 3.24 30.62
C ARG A 329 16.47 4.04 30.52
N ASP A 330 16.39 5.34 30.79
CA ASP A 330 17.52 6.27 30.67
C ASP A 330 18.53 6.07 31.82
N ALA A 331 18.14 5.42 32.93
CA ALA A 331 19.00 5.04 34.05
C ALA A 331 19.66 3.66 33.86
N LEU A 332 19.35 2.92 32.79
CA LEU A 332 19.99 1.64 32.49
C LEU A 332 21.43 1.84 32.01
N ASN A 333 22.34 1.02 32.53
CA ASN A 333 23.68 0.92 32.01
C ASN A 333 23.83 -0.39 31.21
N ILE A 334 23.81 -0.29 29.89
CA ILE A 334 23.76 -1.43 28.97
C ILE A 334 25.03 -1.50 28.15
N SER A 335 25.67 -2.66 28.15
CA SER A 335 26.78 -3.00 27.24
C SER A 335 26.19 -3.70 26.00
N TRP A 336 26.43 -3.10 24.84
CA TRP A 336 25.92 -3.60 23.58
C TRP A 336 27.00 -4.31 22.76
N SER A 337 26.60 -5.32 22.01
CA SER A 337 27.47 -5.86 20.96
C SER A 337 27.52 -4.87 19.79
N VAL A 338 28.57 -4.99 19.03
CA VAL A 338 28.63 -4.41 17.70
C VAL A 338 27.52 -5.01 16.84
N GLY A 339 26.80 -4.17 16.11
CA GLY A 339 25.72 -4.62 15.21
C GLY A 339 26.26 -5.23 13.92
N ALA A 340 25.47 -6.09 13.30
CA ALA A 340 25.81 -6.68 12.00
C ALA A 340 25.97 -5.64 10.87
N ALA A 341 25.50 -4.43 11.07
CA ALA A 341 25.65 -3.30 10.16
C ALA A 341 26.92 -2.46 10.41
N GLU A 342 27.77 -2.80 11.40
CA GLU A 342 29.01 -2.06 11.65
C GLU A 342 29.80 -1.86 10.34
N ASN A 343 30.31 -0.67 10.11
CA ASN A 343 31.01 -0.26 8.90
C ASN A 343 30.11 -0.18 7.64
N LEU A 344 28.78 -0.30 7.76
CA LEU A 344 27.88 -0.10 6.64
C LEU A 344 27.40 1.35 6.62
N SER A 345 27.61 2.02 5.49
CA SER A 345 27.11 3.38 5.21
C SER A 345 26.34 3.40 3.89
N ASP A 346 25.66 4.52 3.59
CA ASP A 346 25.00 4.70 2.30
C ASP A 346 25.96 4.48 1.13
N ALA A 347 27.22 4.89 1.26
CA ALA A 347 28.23 4.73 0.21
C ALA A 347 28.52 3.24 -0.07
N GLU A 348 28.73 2.42 0.97
CA GLU A 348 28.95 0.98 0.81
C GLU A 348 27.72 0.29 0.26
N VAL A 349 26.49 0.69 0.67
CA VAL A 349 25.24 0.14 0.10
C VAL A 349 25.16 0.47 -1.40
N ILE A 350 25.39 1.72 -1.78
CA ILE A 350 25.37 2.14 -3.19
C ILE A 350 26.38 1.37 -4.02
N GLU A 351 27.62 1.21 -3.56
CA GLU A 351 28.64 0.45 -4.29
C GLU A 351 28.25 -1.03 -4.46
N GLN A 352 27.69 -1.64 -3.42
CA GLN A 352 27.22 -3.02 -3.49
C GLN A 352 26.02 -3.16 -4.45
N LEU A 353 25.13 -2.15 -4.52
CA LEU A 353 24.02 -2.16 -5.46
C LEU A 353 24.50 -1.93 -6.91
N ARG A 354 25.53 -1.09 -7.13
CA ARG A 354 26.15 -0.95 -8.45
C ARG A 354 26.74 -2.27 -8.94
N ALA A 355 27.37 -3.03 -8.05
CA ALA A 355 28.00 -4.29 -8.39
C ALA A 355 27.02 -5.35 -8.88
N ILE A 356 25.77 -5.32 -8.43
CA ILE A 356 24.71 -6.25 -8.86
C ILE A 356 23.84 -5.70 -10.00
N ASN A 357 23.93 -4.41 -10.32
CA ASN A 357 23.12 -3.80 -11.36
C ASN A 357 23.62 -4.17 -12.74
N LEU A 358 22.77 -4.79 -13.54
CA LEU A 358 23.15 -5.21 -14.90
C LEU A 358 23.25 -4.00 -15.83
N PRO A 359 24.17 -4.04 -16.83
CA PRO A 359 24.32 -2.95 -17.77
C PRO A 359 23.08 -2.78 -18.67
N THR A 360 22.81 -1.56 -19.06
CA THR A 360 21.79 -1.25 -20.07
C THR A 360 22.19 -1.74 -21.46
N LEU A 361 21.20 -1.90 -22.34
CA LEU A 361 21.43 -2.31 -23.73
C LEU A 361 22.42 -1.38 -24.45
N PRO A 362 23.38 -1.90 -25.23
CA PRO A 362 24.36 -1.09 -25.92
C PRO A 362 23.74 -0.27 -27.06
N ASN A 363 24.36 0.86 -27.38
CA ASN A 363 23.99 1.64 -28.57
C ASN A 363 24.49 0.94 -29.84
N ILE A 364 23.77 1.12 -30.96
CA ILE A 364 24.27 0.76 -32.28
C ILE A 364 25.18 1.91 -32.76
N PRO A 365 26.51 1.69 -32.91
CA PRO A 365 27.42 2.74 -33.28
C PRO A 365 27.01 3.44 -34.60
N LEU A 366 27.21 4.77 -34.69
CA LEU A 366 26.92 5.60 -35.85
C LEU A 366 25.43 5.79 -36.20
N ALA A 367 24.55 4.93 -35.74
CA ALA A 367 23.12 4.97 -36.10
C ALA A 367 22.23 5.55 -34.99
N THR A 368 22.66 5.47 -33.74
CA THR A 368 21.84 5.84 -32.58
C THR A 368 22.55 6.74 -31.59
N ASP A 369 21.77 7.55 -30.90
CA ASP A 369 22.16 8.29 -29.70
C ASP A 369 21.26 7.82 -28.52
N SER A 370 21.66 8.22 -27.32
CA SER A 370 20.87 7.89 -26.11
C SER A 370 20.87 9.04 -25.11
N VAL A 371 19.85 9.07 -24.27
CA VAL A 371 19.72 9.89 -23.06
C VAL A 371 19.46 9.01 -21.86
N GLY A 372 19.68 9.54 -20.67
CA GLY A 372 19.46 8.84 -19.40
C GLY A 372 20.67 8.89 -18.48
N GLY A 373 20.71 8.04 -17.49
CA GLY A 373 21.78 7.96 -16.49
C GLY A 373 21.42 7.16 -15.26
N GLU A 374 22.28 7.23 -14.25
CA GLU A 374 22.10 6.65 -12.95
C GLU A 374 21.36 7.63 -12.03
N PHE A 375 20.33 7.12 -11.32
CA PHE A 375 19.55 7.84 -10.33
C PHE A 375 19.65 7.14 -8.99
N ILE A 376 19.85 7.90 -7.91
CA ILE A 376 20.00 7.38 -6.57
C ILE A 376 18.91 7.97 -5.67
N PHE A 377 18.14 7.09 -5.02
CA PHE A 377 17.11 7.43 -4.03
C PHE A 377 17.52 6.79 -2.70
N PRO A 378 17.76 7.58 -1.65
CA PRO A 378 18.18 7.07 -0.36
C PRO A 378 17.06 6.35 0.39
N TYR A 379 17.38 5.75 1.54
CA TYR A 379 16.38 5.26 2.48
C TYR A 379 15.43 6.39 2.90
N LEU A 380 14.18 6.04 3.19
CA LEU A 380 13.16 7.01 3.61
C LEU A 380 12.28 6.41 4.71
N ALA A 381 12.10 7.15 5.82
CA ALA A 381 11.19 6.75 6.87
C ALA A 381 9.72 6.93 6.43
N HIS A 382 8.84 6.07 6.90
CA HIS A 382 7.39 6.21 6.70
C HIS A 382 6.83 7.39 7.50
N ALA A 383 7.38 7.62 8.68
CA ALA A 383 7.09 8.72 9.58
C ALA A 383 5.59 9.01 9.84
N PRO A 384 4.73 8.00 10.11
CA PRO A 384 3.36 8.26 10.52
C PRO A 384 3.33 9.06 11.80
N MET A 385 2.28 9.88 12.02
CA MET A 385 2.16 10.70 13.24
C MET A 385 2.10 9.83 14.50
N GLU A 386 1.32 8.77 14.49
CA GLU A 386 1.35 7.74 15.53
C GLU A 386 2.45 6.72 15.20
N THR A 387 3.39 6.53 16.11
CA THR A 387 4.43 5.51 16.02
C THR A 387 3.85 4.10 16.11
N MET A 388 4.66 3.06 15.97
CA MET A 388 4.19 1.69 16.18
C MET A 388 3.83 1.46 17.64
N THR A 389 2.64 0.90 17.87
CA THR A 389 2.04 0.74 19.21
C THR A 389 1.25 -0.57 19.29
N ALA A 390 1.19 -1.17 20.47
CA ALA A 390 0.36 -2.33 20.74
C ALA A 390 -0.04 -2.40 22.22
N VAL A 391 -1.28 -2.83 22.50
CA VAL A 391 -1.67 -3.35 23.80
C VAL A 391 -1.66 -4.89 23.69
N ALA A 392 -0.96 -5.57 24.58
CA ALA A 392 -0.79 -7.01 24.52
C ALA A 392 -1.01 -7.68 25.87
N ASP A 393 -1.74 -8.79 25.86
CA ASP A 393 -1.94 -9.68 26.99
C ASP A 393 -1.65 -11.14 26.56
N ALA A 394 -0.49 -11.65 26.98
CA ALA A 394 -0.05 -13.01 26.77
C ALA A 394 0.17 -13.76 28.10
N THR A 395 -0.62 -13.43 29.11
CA THR A 395 -0.50 -14.01 30.47
C THR A 395 -1.30 -15.30 30.66
N GLY A 396 -2.26 -15.56 29.76
CA GLY A 396 -3.15 -16.73 29.82
C GLY A 396 -2.89 -17.74 28.71
N SER A 397 -3.84 -18.66 28.53
CA SER A 397 -3.85 -19.65 27.45
C SER A 397 -4.14 -19.02 26.08
N LYS A 398 -4.72 -17.83 26.06
CA LYS A 398 -4.97 -17.04 24.85
C LYS A 398 -4.12 -15.78 24.86
N VAL A 399 -3.64 -15.41 23.71
CA VAL A 399 -2.90 -14.16 23.47
C VAL A 399 -3.84 -13.16 22.83
N ARG A 400 -3.99 -11.98 23.42
CA ARG A 400 -4.83 -10.90 22.89
C ARG A 400 -3.98 -9.68 22.60
N VAL A 401 -4.09 -9.15 21.39
CA VAL A 401 -3.34 -7.96 20.97
C VAL A 401 -4.26 -6.96 20.29
N TRP A 402 -4.17 -5.68 20.65
CA TRP A 402 -4.81 -4.56 19.99
C TRP A 402 -3.74 -3.70 19.33
N THR A 403 -3.79 -3.58 18.04
CA THR A 403 -2.77 -2.86 17.26
C THR A 403 -3.31 -2.40 15.91
N GLY A 404 -2.64 -1.43 15.34
CA GLY A 404 -2.85 -1.06 13.95
C GLY A 404 -2.09 -2.00 13.01
N ALA A 405 -2.77 -3.00 12.46
CA ALA A 405 -2.18 -3.94 11.49
C ALA A 405 -2.96 -3.93 10.18
N LYS A 406 -2.28 -3.66 9.06
CA LYS A 406 -2.84 -3.72 7.71
C LYS A 406 -2.88 -5.15 7.13
N THR A 407 -2.21 -6.09 7.79
CA THR A 407 -2.10 -7.51 7.47
C THR A 407 -2.33 -8.34 8.74
N PRO A 408 -3.55 -8.27 9.34
CA PRO A 408 -3.79 -8.81 10.68
C PRO A 408 -3.60 -10.32 10.78
N LEU A 409 -3.87 -11.07 9.71
CA LEU A 409 -3.66 -12.53 9.70
C LEU A 409 -2.17 -12.90 9.68
N ALA A 410 -1.34 -12.13 8.97
CA ALA A 410 0.11 -12.30 9.01
C ALA A 410 0.65 -12.00 10.42
N ALA A 411 0.13 -10.95 11.08
CA ALA A 411 0.44 -10.65 12.48
C ALA A 411 0.05 -11.79 13.41
N GLN A 412 -1.15 -12.33 13.27
CA GLN A 412 -1.64 -13.46 14.06
C GLN A 412 -0.72 -14.69 13.93
N ALA A 413 -0.38 -15.05 12.68
CA ALA A 413 0.48 -16.18 12.40
C ALA A 413 1.90 -16.00 12.96
N LYS A 414 2.47 -14.79 12.85
CA LYS A 414 3.82 -14.47 13.38
C LYS A 414 3.83 -14.52 14.90
N ILE A 415 2.85 -13.89 15.57
CA ILE A 415 2.74 -13.92 17.04
C ILE A 415 2.60 -15.36 17.53
N ALA A 416 1.73 -16.17 16.91
CA ALA A 416 1.54 -17.57 17.28
C ALA A 416 2.84 -18.38 17.17
N ARG A 417 3.56 -18.24 16.06
CA ARG A 417 4.84 -18.90 15.82
C ARG A 417 5.89 -18.52 16.88
N ASP A 418 5.99 -17.24 17.17
CA ASP A 418 7.02 -16.71 18.06
C ASP A 418 6.78 -17.04 19.54
N LEU A 419 5.53 -17.15 19.96
CA LEU A 419 5.15 -17.53 21.32
C LEU A 419 4.97 -19.03 21.49
N GLY A 420 5.04 -19.82 20.41
CA GLY A 420 4.87 -21.28 20.45
C GLY A 420 3.43 -21.73 20.75
N VAL A 421 2.43 -20.94 20.32
CA VAL A 421 1.00 -21.23 20.48
C VAL A 421 0.31 -21.46 19.13
N LEU A 422 -0.93 -21.95 19.14
CA LEU A 422 -1.69 -22.09 17.89
C LEU A 422 -2.22 -20.71 17.40
N PRO A 423 -2.32 -20.48 16.09
CA PRO A 423 -2.94 -19.25 15.57
C PRO A 423 -4.37 -19.01 16.09
N THR A 424 -5.13 -20.07 16.38
CA THR A 424 -6.47 -20.00 16.98
C THR A 424 -6.48 -19.52 18.43
N ASP A 425 -5.34 -19.52 19.09
CA ASP A 425 -5.18 -19.01 20.45
C ASP A 425 -4.70 -17.55 20.49
N VAL A 426 -4.51 -16.94 19.33
CA VAL A 426 -4.09 -15.54 19.18
C VAL A 426 -5.24 -14.71 18.60
N GLU A 427 -5.66 -13.68 19.32
CA GLU A 427 -6.62 -12.69 18.87
C GLU A 427 -5.90 -11.38 18.53
N VAL A 428 -5.95 -10.96 17.26
CA VAL A 428 -5.46 -9.66 16.83
C VAL A 428 -6.64 -8.75 16.54
N ASN A 429 -6.88 -7.81 17.44
CA ASN A 429 -7.91 -6.80 17.33
C ASN A 429 -7.35 -5.59 16.59
N VAL A 430 -7.86 -5.35 15.38
CA VAL A 430 -7.42 -4.25 14.54
C VAL A 430 -8.07 -2.96 15.03
N ILE A 431 -7.25 -1.96 15.31
CA ILE A 431 -7.70 -0.62 15.69
C ILE A 431 -7.27 0.38 14.64
N GLN A 432 -7.95 1.51 14.56
CA GLN A 432 -7.50 2.59 13.70
C GLN A 432 -6.22 3.23 14.22
N SER A 433 -5.50 3.91 13.32
CA SER A 433 -4.19 4.47 13.66
C SER A 433 -3.91 5.79 12.96
N GLY A 434 -3.03 6.57 13.57
CA GLY A 434 -2.60 7.89 13.12
C GLY A 434 -1.58 7.86 11.98
N GLY A 435 -1.92 7.19 10.88
CA GLY A 435 -1.10 7.10 9.67
C GLY A 435 -0.46 5.74 9.45
N SER A 436 -0.04 5.48 8.20
CA SER A 436 0.70 4.27 7.85
C SER A 436 1.76 4.50 6.77
N PHE A 437 1.37 4.94 5.58
CA PHE A 437 2.25 5.11 4.41
C PHE A 437 3.03 3.84 3.99
N GLY A 438 2.59 2.66 4.48
CA GLY A 438 3.24 1.36 4.32
C GLY A 438 3.79 0.76 5.63
N ARG A 439 4.12 1.58 6.65
CA ARG A 439 4.73 1.14 7.90
C ARG A 439 3.96 0.02 8.61
N ARG A 440 2.62 0.08 8.60
CA ARG A 440 1.73 -0.86 9.27
C ARG A 440 1.33 -2.07 8.41
N LEU A 441 2.01 -2.31 7.29
CA LEU A 441 2.02 -3.62 6.64
C LEU A 441 2.75 -4.65 7.52
N PHE A 442 3.67 -4.18 8.34
CA PHE A 442 4.32 -4.95 9.41
C PHE A 442 3.76 -4.57 10.78
N PHE A 443 4.02 -5.42 11.74
CA PHE A 443 3.36 -5.43 13.05
C PHE A 443 4.36 -5.60 14.19
N ASP A 444 5.55 -5.04 14.04
CA ASP A 444 6.70 -5.18 14.95
C ASP A 444 6.32 -4.96 16.41
N ALA A 445 5.59 -3.87 16.72
CA ALA A 445 5.16 -3.59 18.10
C ALA A 445 4.18 -4.62 18.64
N ALA A 446 3.36 -5.25 17.79
CA ALA A 446 2.43 -6.30 18.22
C ALA A 446 3.18 -7.57 18.65
N VAL A 447 4.18 -7.96 17.84
CA VAL A 447 5.02 -9.13 18.11
C VAL A 447 5.89 -8.90 19.34
N GLU A 448 6.62 -7.77 19.41
CA GLU A 448 7.43 -7.41 20.59
C GLU A 448 6.55 -7.27 21.84
N GLY A 449 5.39 -6.65 21.74
CA GLY A 449 4.46 -6.50 22.85
C GLY A 449 3.96 -7.84 23.40
N ALA A 450 3.61 -8.77 22.53
CA ALA A 450 3.19 -10.11 22.95
C ALA A 450 4.34 -10.89 23.63
N ARG A 451 5.57 -10.84 23.07
CA ARG A 451 6.77 -11.43 23.69
C ARG A 451 7.07 -10.83 25.06
N ILE A 452 7.05 -9.48 25.15
CA ILE A 452 7.30 -8.79 26.43
C ILE A 452 6.24 -9.18 27.46
N SER A 453 4.96 -9.16 27.10
CA SER A 453 3.86 -9.55 27.98
C SER A 453 4.04 -10.97 28.53
N GLN A 454 4.44 -11.94 27.68
CA GLN A 454 4.74 -13.31 28.08
C GLN A 454 5.95 -13.37 29.05
N ILE A 455 7.05 -12.67 28.71
CA ILE A 455 8.29 -12.69 29.52
C ILE A 455 8.08 -12.07 30.91
N VAL A 456 7.35 -10.95 30.98
CA VAL A 456 7.10 -10.26 32.26
C VAL A 456 5.87 -10.81 32.99
N ASN A 457 5.13 -11.72 32.36
CA ASN A 457 3.87 -12.31 32.85
C ASN A 457 2.88 -11.22 33.30
N ARG A 458 2.64 -10.22 32.44
CA ARG A 458 1.78 -9.07 32.72
C ARG A 458 1.27 -8.44 31.43
N PRO A 459 0.03 -7.97 31.37
CA PRO A 459 -0.46 -7.16 30.24
C PRO A 459 0.36 -5.87 30.13
N ILE A 460 0.64 -5.42 28.90
CA ILE A 460 1.45 -4.24 28.63
C ILE A 460 0.85 -3.35 27.54
N LYS A 461 1.22 -2.06 27.57
CA LYS A 461 1.05 -1.08 26.50
C LYS A 461 2.43 -0.70 25.96
N LEU A 462 2.82 -1.27 24.82
CA LEU A 462 4.11 -0.97 24.18
C LEU A 462 3.97 0.22 23.25
N MET A 463 4.86 1.19 23.41
CA MET A 463 5.00 2.33 22.51
C MET A 463 6.44 2.42 21.98
N PHE A 464 6.59 2.38 20.66
CA PHE A 464 7.84 2.83 20.04
C PHE A 464 7.91 4.35 20.14
N THR A 465 9.03 4.86 20.61
CA THR A 465 9.29 6.31 20.53
C THR A 465 9.44 6.72 19.05
N ARG A 466 9.40 8.04 18.78
CA ARG A 466 9.71 8.53 17.44
C ARG A 466 11.12 8.11 16.99
N GLN A 467 12.07 8.11 17.92
CA GLN A 467 13.43 7.64 17.68
C GLN A 467 13.45 6.16 17.29
N ASP A 468 12.70 5.31 18.01
CA ASP A 468 12.63 3.88 17.71
C ASP A 468 12.05 3.64 16.32
N ASP A 469 10.93 4.31 16.00
CA ASP A 469 10.25 4.13 14.71
C ASP A 469 11.04 4.69 13.52
N THR A 470 11.93 5.66 13.75
CA THR A 470 12.78 6.25 12.70
C THR A 470 14.08 5.46 12.51
N LYS A 471 14.76 5.09 13.59
CA LYS A 471 16.08 4.43 13.55
C LYS A 471 16.02 2.91 13.39
N PHE A 472 15.03 2.29 14.04
CA PHE A 472 14.87 0.84 14.06
C PHE A 472 13.60 0.36 13.37
N GLY A 473 12.78 1.30 12.92
CA GLY A 473 11.62 1.01 12.09
C GLY A 473 12.03 0.64 10.67
N ARG A 474 11.05 0.16 9.91
CA ARG A 474 11.24 -0.20 8.51
C ARG A 474 11.29 1.04 7.63
N ALA A 475 12.15 1.05 6.62
CA ALA A 475 12.34 2.15 5.70
C ALA A 475 11.96 1.76 4.26
N ARG A 476 11.63 2.75 3.42
CA ARG A 476 11.68 2.55 1.96
C ARG A 476 13.11 2.19 1.58
N PRO A 477 13.34 1.14 0.78
CA PRO A 477 14.67 0.75 0.36
C PRO A 477 15.45 1.87 -0.33
N LEU A 478 16.77 1.95 -0.07
CA LEU A 478 17.68 2.69 -0.92
C LEU A 478 17.72 2.01 -2.29
N SER A 479 17.60 2.80 -3.36
CA SER A 479 17.53 2.28 -4.72
C SER A 479 18.40 3.06 -5.69
N LEU A 480 18.97 2.32 -6.64
CA LEU A 480 19.77 2.82 -7.75
C LEU A 480 19.09 2.40 -9.06
N HIS A 481 18.85 3.37 -9.94
CA HIS A 481 18.17 3.13 -11.19
C HIS A 481 19.05 3.61 -12.36
N ASN A 482 19.40 2.69 -13.26
CA ASN A 482 20.02 3.01 -14.55
C ASN A 482 18.96 3.01 -15.63
N VAL A 483 18.58 4.20 -16.10
CA VAL A 483 17.55 4.36 -17.14
C VAL A 483 18.21 4.90 -18.40
N LYS A 484 17.93 4.28 -19.53
CA LYS A 484 18.48 4.66 -20.84
C LYS A 484 17.44 4.57 -21.93
N ALA A 485 17.22 5.67 -22.63
CA ALA A 485 16.42 5.71 -23.85
C ALA A 485 17.30 5.88 -25.07
N THR A 486 17.14 5.00 -26.06
CA THR A 486 17.91 5.02 -27.31
C THR A 486 17.03 5.48 -28.48
N TYR A 487 17.55 6.35 -29.33
CA TYR A 487 16.83 6.89 -30.49
C TYR A 487 17.73 7.00 -31.73
N THR A 488 17.11 7.03 -32.93
CA THR A 488 17.84 7.21 -34.19
C THR A 488 18.35 8.64 -34.35
N ARG A 489 19.50 8.83 -34.99
CA ARG A 489 20.07 10.18 -35.28
C ARG A 489 19.24 10.99 -36.26
N GLY A 490 18.38 10.39 -37.03
CA GLY A 490 17.35 11.07 -37.81
C GLY A 490 17.81 11.64 -39.18
N PHE A 491 18.95 11.21 -39.72
CA PHE A 491 19.51 11.76 -40.98
C PHE A 491 18.60 11.55 -42.18
N LEU A 492 17.84 10.47 -42.27
CA LEU A 492 16.99 10.10 -43.44
C LEU A 492 15.52 9.87 -43.11
N ILE A 493 15.18 9.42 -41.88
CA ILE A 493 13.84 8.95 -41.51
C ILE A 493 13.26 9.68 -40.30
N GLY A 494 13.85 10.79 -39.88
CA GLY A 494 13.49 11.47 -38.64
C GLY A 494 13.98 10.71 -37.41
N LYS A 495 13.90 11.38 -36.26
CA LYS A 495 14.23 10.75 -34.95
C LYS A 495 13.12 9.88 -34.49
N LYS A 496 13.42 8.60 -34.16
CA LYS A 496 12.48 7.63 -33.56
C LYS A 496 13.08 7.04 -32.30
N VAL A 497 12.28 6.84 -31.25
CA VAL A 497 12.67 6.09 -30.07
C VAL A 497 12.72 4.61 -30.44
N LEU A 498 13.83 3.96 -30.10
CA LEU A 498 14.07 2.55 -30.43
C LEU A 498 13.93 1.64 -29.21
N SER A 499 14.42 2.10 -28.07
CA SER A 499 14.34 1.31 -26.83
C SER A 499 14.29 2.22 -25.60
N PHE A 500 13.71 1.67 -24.56
CA PHE A 500 13.71 2.23 -23.21
C PHE A 500 14.10 1.12 -22.24
N ASP A 501 15.24 1.27 -21.59
CA ASP A 501 15.85 0.25 -20.75
C ASP A 501 16.01 0.81 -19.33
N HIS A 502 15.40 0.11 -18.35
CA HIS A 502 15.44 0.47 -16.95
C HIS A 502 15.98 -0.70 -16.14
N ARG A 503 17.13 -0.51 -15.52
CA ARG A 503 17.80 -1.43 -14.61
C ARG A 503 17.77 -0.86 -13.20
N ALA A 504 17.04 -1.49 -12.30
CA ALA A 504 17.00 -1.11 -10.90
C ALA A 504 17.84 -2.08 -10.06
N ALA A 505 18.59 -1.54 -9.13
CA ALA A 505 19.21 -2.29 -8.04
C ALA A 505 18.78 -1.66 -6.72
N THR A 506 18.16 -2.45 -5.82
CA THR A 506 17.60 -1.91 -4.58
C THR A 506 18.07 -2.73 -3.37
N ALA A 507 18.12 -2.10 -2.20
CA ALA A 507 18.04 -2.88 -0.99
C ALA A 507 16.76 -3.71 -1.05
N GLU A 508 16.82 -4.99 -0.64
CA GLU A 508 15.69 -5.92 -0.74
C GLU A 508 14.46 -5.33 -0.04
N LEU A 509 13.34 -5.32 -0.73
CA LEU A 509 12.06 -4.96 -0.13
C LEU A 509 11.51 -6.18 0.61
N ASP A 510 11.35 -6.06 1.92
CA ASP A 510 10.73 -7.11 2.71
C ASP A 510 9.24 -7.24 2.35
N LEU A 511 8.85 -8.42 1.93
CA LEU A 511 7.50 -8.79 1.52
C LEU A 511 7.01 -10.06 2.26
N GLU A 512 7.60 -10.38 3.41
CA GLU A 512 7.23 -11.56 4.23
C GLU A 512 5.75 -11.54 4.65
N HIS A 513 5.11 -10.39 4.67
CA HIS A 513 3.66 -10.30 4.91
C HIS A 513 2.81 -10.78 3.73
N GLY A 514 3.41 -11.06 2.55
CA GLY A 514 2.70 -11.41 1.32
C GLY A 514 1.65 -10.35 0.93
N PHE A 515 0.51 -10.82 0.50
CA PHE A 515 -0.70 -9.99 0.33
C PHE A 515 -1.65 -10.10 1.53
N GLY A 516 -1.09 -10.40 2.72
CA GLY A 516 -1.82 -10.46 3.98
C GLY A 516 -2.52 -11.77 4.26
N ASP A 517 -2.35 -12.78 3.42
CA ASP A 517 -2.84 -14.15 3.60
C ASP A 517 -1.67 -15.14 3.77
N GLY A 518 -1.97 -16.31 4.33
CA GLY A 518 -0.94 -17.30 4.64
C GLY A 518 -0.23 -17.92 3.42
N ILE A 519 -0.89 -17.95 2.25
CA ILE A 519 -0.33 -18.57 1.04
C ILE A 519 0.67 -17.61 0.39
N THR A 520 0.30 -16.35 0.24
CA THR A 520 1.19 -15.34 -0.35
C THR A 520 2.32 -14.94 0.60
N ALA A 521 2.10 -14.97 1.92
CA ALA A 521 3.15 -14.80 2.92
C ALA A 521 4.20 -15.91 2.81
N LEU A 522 3.76 -17.18 2.68
CA LEU A 522 4.67 -18.30 2.43
C LEU A 522 5.45 -18.11 1.10
N GLY A 523 4.83 -17.58 0.08
CA GLY A 523 5.47 -17.22 -1.18
C GLY A 523 6.56 -16.16 -1.00
N GLY A 524 6.31 -15.13 -0.20
CA GLY A 524 7.28 -14.10 0.15
C GLY A 524 8.47 -14.64 0.96
N GLU A 525 8.24 -15.60 1.85
CA GLU A 525 9.30 -16.26 2.62
C GLU A 525 10.16 -17.22 1.77
N LEU A 526 9.53 -18.06 0.95
CA LEU A 526 10.21 -19.14 0.22
C LEU A 526 10.85 -18.69 -1.10
N ALA A 527 10.32 -17.67 -1.74
CA ALA A 527 10.77 -17.20 -3.05
C ALA A 527 10.72 -15.65 -3.15
N PRO A 528 11.41 -14.92 -2.25
CA PRO A 528 11.29 -13.46 -2.16
C PRO A 528 11.64 -12.77 -3.48
N ALA A 529 12.70 -13.19 -4.17
CA ALA A 529 13.09 -12.59 -5.44
C ALA A 529 12.03 -12.75 -6.56
N ALA A 530 11.37 -13.90 -6.63
CA ALA A 530 10.30 -14.11 -7.63
C ALA A 530 9.05 -13.27 -7.28
N PHE A 531 8.74 -13.14 -6.00
CA PHE A 531 7.63 -12.33 -5.51
C PHE A 531 7.87 -10.84 -5.80
N SER A 532 9.07 -10.34 -5.47
CA SER A 532 9.49 -8.97 -5.77
C SER A 532 9.47 -8.66 -7.27
N GLN A 533 9.95 -9.57 -8.13
CA GLN A 533 9.89 -9.40 -9.58
C GLN A 533 8.44 -9.31 -10.08
N THR A 534 7.55 -10.13 -9.54
CA THR A 534 6.13 -10.08 -9.91
C THR A 534 5.51 -8.73 -9.56
N ILE A 535 5.78 -8.21 -8.35
CA ILE A 535 5.30 -6.89 -7.92
C ILE A 535 5.96 -5.78 -8.77
N TRP A 536 7.26 -5.87 -9.03
CA TRP A 536 7.96 -4.91 -9.88
C TRP A 536 7.29 -4.79 -11.26
N HIS A 537 7.08 -5.91 -11.95
CA HIS A 537 6.45 -5.89 -13.28
C HIS A 537 5.00 -5.42 -13.26
N SER A 538 4.25 -5.67 -12.19
CA SER A 538 2.88 -5.21 -12.06
C SER A 538 2.74 -3.72 -11.70
N THR A 539 3.81 -3.09 -11.18
CA THR A 539 3.83 -1.68 -10.80
C THR A 539 4.60 -0.79 -11.79
N GLN A 540 5.54 -1.36 -12.56
CA GLN A 540 6.41 -0.59 -13.48
C GLN A 540 5.92 -0.69 -14.92
N LEU A 541 4.91 0.10 -15.24
CA LEU A 541 4.38 0.20 -16.60
C LEU A 541 5.00 1.40 -17.32
N VAL A 542 5.76 1.15 -18.41
CA VAL A 542 6.17 2.21 -19.33
C VAL A 542 4.99 2.50 -20.26
N GLN A 543 4.27 3.57 -19.95
CA GLN A 543 3.03 3.95 -20.62
C GLN A 543 3.20 4.62 -22.00
N TYR A 544 4.43 4.63 -22.50
CA TYR A 544 4.80 5.29 -23.77
C TYR A 544 5.20 4.28 -24.84
N LYS A 545 4.88 4.54 -26.09
CA LYS A 545 5.27 3.74 -27.27
C LYS A 545 6.74 3.91 -27.60
N PHE A 546 7.62 3.30 -26.83
CA PHE A 546 9.07 3.46 -26.92
C PHE A 546 9.80 2.28 -27.62
N GLY A 547 9.20 1.59 -28.55
CA GLY A 547 9.83 0.46 -29.19
C GLY A 547 10.11 -0.67 -28.21
N VAL A 548 11.37 -1.14 -28.09
CA VAL A 548 11.72 -2.22 -27.15
C VAL A 548 11.84 -1.64 -25.74
N THR A 549 11.01 -2.13 -24.83
CA THR A 549 11.08 -1.77 -23.42
C THR A 549 11.65 -2.94 -22.61
N SER A 550 12.62 -2.66 -21.74
CA SER A 550 13.23 -3.65 -20.86
C SER A 550 13.27 -3.13 -19.43
N LEU A 551 12.66 -3.89 -18.51
CA LEU A 551 12.58 -3.55 -17.10
C LEU A 551 13.19 -4.70 -16.29
N LEU A 552 14.13 -4.40 -15.38
CA LEU A 552 14.76 -5.39 -14.52
C LEU A 552 14.98 -4.84 -13.13
N LEU A 553 14.66 -5.65 -12.12
CA LEU A 553 14.96 -5.41 -10.72
C LEU A 553 16.03 -6.39 -10.24
N ASN A 554 17.04 -5.89 -9.54
CA ASN A 554 18.00 -6.69 -8.78
C ASN A 554 17.91 -6.24 -7.32
N GLU A 555 17.84 -7.17 -6.39
CA GLU A 555 17.76 -6.86 -4.96
C GLU A 555 18.90 -7.48 -4.18
N LYS A 556 19.32 -6.80 -3.12
CA LYS A 556 20.30 -7.29 -2.17
C LYS A 556 19.83 -7.03 -0.75
N LYS A 557 19.83 -8.06 0.07
CA LYS A 557 19.50 -7.97 1.49
C LYS A 557 20.58 -7.25 2.27
N PHE A 558 20.17 -6.27 3.06
CA PHE A 558 21.00 -5.56 4.03
C PHE A 558 20.36 -5.66 5.42
N VAL A 559 21.08 -5.26 6.45
CA VAL A 559 20.57 -5.27 7.83
C VAL A 559 19.49 -4.21 8.08
N VAL A 560 19.42 -3.17 7.24
CA VAL A 560 18.38 -2.15 7.36
C VAL A 560 17.01 -2.76 7.06
N PRO A 561 16.08 -2.75 8.02
CA PRO A 561 14.74 -3.27 7.80
C PRO A 561 13.98 -2.42 6.76
N THR A 562 13.29 -3.07 5.85
CA THR A 562 12.58 -2.39 4.77
C THR A 562 11.09 -2.68 4.78
N SER A 563 10.31 -1.82 4.16
CA SER A 563 8.89 -2.00 3.87
C SER A 563 8.46 -1.14 2.69
N SER A 564 7.36 -1.51 2.06
CA SER A 564 6.71 -0.72 1.01
C SER A 564 6.35 0.67 1.54
N TRP A 565 6.99 1.71 1.02
CA TRP A 565 6.57 3.09 1.24
C TRP A 565 5.54 3.48 0.17
N ARG A 566 4.68 4.42 0.46
CA ARG A 566 3.58 4.91 -0.40
C ARG A 566 3.94 4.96 -1.88
N GLY A 567 3.49 3.96 -2.68
CA GLY A 567 3.81 3.78 -4.11
C GLY A 567 4.86 2.69 -4.38
N ILE A 568 5.25 1.89 -3.40
CA ILE A 568 6.18 0.74 -3.52
C ILE A 568 7.42 1.13 -4.34
N TYR A 569 7.65 0.50 -5.50
CA TYR A 569 8.73 0.84 -6.43
C TYR A 569 8.43 2.08 -7.27
N SER A 570 7.15 2.41 -7.49
CA SER A 570 6.74 3.50 -8.39
C SER A 570 7.22 4.87 -7.93
N GLY A 571 7.34 5.08 -6.60
CA GLY A 571 7.82 6.33 -6.02
C GLY A 571 9.25 6.73 -6.42
N THR A 572 10.06 5.80 -6.92
CA THR A 572 11.43 6.05 -7.40
C THR A 572 11.57 5.78 -8.89
N ALA A 573 11.06 4.65 -9.35
CA ALA A 573 11.19 4.23 -10.74
C ALA A 573 10.47 5.15 -11.73
N ALA A 574 9.23 5.57 -11.43
CA ALA A 574 8.51 6.49 -12.30
C ALA A 574 9.19 7.87 -12.37
N VAL A 575 9.82 8.32 -11.29
CA VAL A 575 10.58 9.58 -11.28
C VAL A 575 11.77 9.50 -12.24
N ALA A 576 12.56 8.43 -12.13
CA ALA A 576 13.70 8.20 -13.02
C ALA A 576 13.25 8.11 -14.49
N ASN A 577 12.16 7.39 -14.76
CA ASN A 577 11.58 7.27 -16.10
C ASN A 577 11.14 8.62 -16.65
N GLU A 578 10.37 9.39 -15.90
CA GLU A 578 9.80 10.67 -16.36
C GLU A 578 10.85 11.76 -16.59
N ILE A 579 11.98 11.73 -15.84
CA ILE A 579 13.12 12.60 -16.11
C ILE A 579 13.76 12.25 -17.48
N VAL A 580 13.93 10.95 -17.77
CA VAL A 580 14.49 10.50 -19.05
C VAL A 580 13.51 10.77 -20.20
N VAL A 581 12.20 10.73 -19.95
CA VAL A 581 11.17 11.14 -20.94
C VAL A 581 11.33 12.62 -21.31
N ASP A 582 11.57 13.51 -20.35
CA ASP A 582 11.85 14.93 -20.62
C ASP A 582 13.17 15.15 -21.37
N GLU A 583 14.22 14.41 -21.00
CA GLU A 583 15.51 14.46 -21.73
C GLU A 583 15.34 13.97 -23.16
N LEU A 584 14.56 12.92 -23.37
CA LEU A 584 14.27 12.37 -24.70
C LEU A 584 13.46 13.36 -25.56
N ALA A 585 12.45 14.02 -24.97
CA ALA A 585 11.70 15.07 -25.65
C ALA A 585 12.63 16.19 -26.15
N ARG A 586 13.51 16.69 -25.29
CA ARG A 586 14.50 17.72 -25.63
C ARG A 586 15.49 17.24 -26.69
N ALA A 587 16.01 16.02 -26.56
CA ALA A 587 16.90 15.42 -27.56
C ALA A 587 16.25 15.27 -28.93
N MET A 588 14.93 15.12 -28.96
CA MET A 588 14.13 15.05 -30.18
C MET A 588 13.62 16.42 -30.66
N ASN A 589 14.03 17.51 -30.01
CA ASN A 589 13.56 18.88 -30.26
C ASN A 589 12.05 19.04 -30.21
N LYS A 590 11.42 18.43 -29.20
CA LYS A 590 9.98 18.51 -28.96
C LYS A 590 9.69 19.11 -27.59
N ASP A 591 8.58 19.83 -27.49
CA ASP A 591 8.02 20.23 -26.22
C ASP A 591 7.62 18.98 -25.41
N GLU A 592 7.87 18.96 -24.11
CA GLU A 592 7.73 17.78 -23.26
C GLU A 592 6.26 17.33 -23.12
N TYR A 593 5.30 18.27 -23.18
CA TYR A 593 3.87 17.98 -23.22
C TYR A 593 3.46 17.34 -24.55
N GLN A 594 3.87 17.97 -25.68
CA GLN A 594 3.57 17.45 -27.01
C GLN A 594 4.21 16.09 -27.26
N PHE A 595 5.43 15.88 -26.74
CA PHE A 595 6.10 14.60 -26.84
C PHE A 595 5.32 13.50 -26.14
N ARG A 596 4.88 13.72 -24.88
CA ARG A 596 4.05 12.77 -24.14
C ARG A 596 2.76 12.46 -24.87
N LEU A 597 2.02 13.47 -25.34
CA LEU A 597 0.77 13.27 -26.11
C LEU A 597 0.95 12.37 -27.35
N GLN A 598 2.09 12.50 -28.04
CA GLN A 598 2.39 11.70 -29.21
C GLN A 598 2.78 10.26 -28.88
N MET A 599 3.41 10.05 -27.73
CA MET A 599 3.93 8.74 -27.34
C MET A 599 2.95 7.94 -26.48
N LEU A 600 1.97 8.56 -25.86
CA LEU A 600 0.91 7.87 -25.12
C LEU A 600 -0.05 7.15 -26.08
N ASP A 601 -0.48 5.95 -25.69
CA ASP A 601 -1.52 5.20 -26.38
C ASP A 601 -2.89 5.40 -25.73
N ASP A 602 -2.93 5.35 -24.41
CA ASP A 602 -4.12 5.42 -23.58
C ASP A 602 -4.77 6.80 -23.62
N ASP A 603 -6.01 6.87 -24.11
CA ASP A 603 -6.75 8.14 -24.24
C ASP A 603 -7.10 8.76 -22.86
N ARG A 604 -7.23 7.95 -21.80
CA ARG A 604 -7.44 8.44 -20.43
C ARG A 604 -6.18 9.14 -19.92
N SER A 605 -5.00 8.58 -20.14
CA SER A 605 -3.72 9.24 -19.83
C SER A 605 -3.53 10.54 -20.62
N LYS A 606 -3.91 10.58 -21.90
CA LYS A 606 -3.93 11.81 -22.69
C LYS A 606 -4.90 12.84 -22.14
N ALA A 607 -6.05 12.41 -21.63
CA ALA A 607 -7.08 13.31 -21.10
C ALA A 607 -6.60 14.00 -19.81
N VAL A 608 -6.03 13.26 -18.84
CA VAL A 608 -5.48 13.87 -17.61
C VAL A 608 -4.29 14.80 -17.93
N LEU A 609 -3.45 14.44 -18.90
CA LEU A 609 -2.33 15.26 -19.32
C LEU A 609 -2.79 16.59 -19.99
N ARG A 610 -3.83 16.53 -20.86
CA ARG A 610 -4.44 17.74 -21.43
C ARG A 610 -5.05 18.63 -20.36
N LYS A 611 -5.73 18.03 -19.38
CA LYS A 611 -6.36 18.77 -18.28
C LYS A 611 -5.32 19.55 -17.46
N VAL A 612 -4.25 18.93 -16.98
CA VAL A 612 -3.24 19.66 -16.20
C VAL A 612 -2.49 20.71 -17.02
N SER A 613 -2.25 20.43 -18.31
CA SER A 613 -1.63 21.40 -19.21
C SER A 613 -2.47 22.66 -19.42
N GLN A 614 -3.78 22.48 -19.57
CA GLN A 614 -4.74 23.57 -19.72
C GLN A 614 -4.84 24.40 -18.42
N GLU A 615 -5.14 23.76 -17.30
CA GLU A 615 -5.38 24.42 -16.02
C GLU A 615 -4.08 25.04 -15.44
N GLY A 616 -2.94 24.35 -15.63
CA GLY A 616 -1.64 24.85 -15.25
C GLY A 616 -1.05 25.89 -16.21
N ASN A 617 -1.70 26.18 -17.34
CA ASN A 617 -1.19 27.07 -18.41
C ASN A 617 0.23 26.70 -18.81
N TRP A 618 0.42 25.45 -19.29
CA TRP A 618 1.71 24.90 -19.69
C TRP A 618 2.42 25.76 -20.76
N GLY A 619 3.72 25.98 -20.56
CA GLY A 619 4.56 26.73 -21.51
C GLY A 619 4.47 28.24 -21.36
N ARG A 620 3.77 28.76 -20.36
CA ARG A 620 3.75 30.20 -20.07
C ARG A 620 5.14 30.73 -19.74
N SER A 621 5.42 31.95 -20.07
CA SER A 621 6.69 32.61 -19.72
C SER A 621 6.81 32.73 -18.19
N MET A 622 7.96 32.39 -17.66
CA MET A 622 8.27 32.44 -16.22
C MET A 622 9.53 33.23 -15.96
N GLU A 623 9.66 33.77 -14.76
CA GLU A 623 10.88 34.47 -14.31
C GLU A 623 12.07 33.50 -14.24
N LYS A 624 13.28 34.05 -14.34
CA LYS A 624 14.53 33.27 -14.23
C LYS A 624 14.58 32.52 -12.88
N GLY A 625 14.92 31.26 -12.94
CA GLY A 625 14.93 30.36 -11.76
C GLY A 625 13.58 29.77 -11.41
N ARG A 626 12.53 30.06 -12.19
CA ARG A 626 11.23 29.41 -12.09
C ARG A 626 10.93 28.60 -13.34
N ALA A 627 10.34 27.44 -13.18
CA ALA A 627 9.90 26.62 -14.30
C ALA A 627 8.70 25.73 -13.92
N GLN A 628 8.00 25.30 -14.96
CA GLN A 628 6.99 24.25 -14.88
C GLN A 628 7.61 22.90 -15.17
N GLY A 629 7.11 21.84 -14.53
CA GLY A 629 7.43 20.45 -14.83
C GLY A 629 6.16 19.59 -14.87
N LEU A 630 6.19 18.57 -15.69
CA LEU A 630 5.09 17.59 -15.85
C LEU A 630 5.55 16.24 -15.32
N GLY A 631 4.62 15.51 -14.72
CA GLY A 631 4.76 14.10 -14.39
C GLY A 631 3.46 13.36 -14.64
N LEU A 632 3.56 12.14 -15.09
CA LEU A 632 2.42 11.27 -15.42
C LEU A 632 2.62 9.90 -14.80
N HIS A 633 1.55 9.34 -14.24
CA HIS A 633 1.57 8.00 -13.68
C HIS A 633 0.26 7.25 -13.95
N LYS A 634 0.40 5.95 -14.24
CA LYS A 634 -0.70 5.01 -14.48
C LYS A 634 -0.49 3.79 -13.61
N GLU A 635 -1.38 3.57 -12.66
CA GLU A 635 -1.38 2.39 -11.77
C GLU A 635 -2.74 2.28 -11.08
N TYR A 636 -3.03 1.18 -10.42
CA TYR A 636 -4.25 0.97 -9.61
C TYR A 636 -5.56 1.18 -10.38
N LYS A 637 -5.59 0.80 -11.66
CA LYS A 637 -6.71 1.07 -12.59
C LYS A 637 -7.01 2.57 -12.79
N SER A 638 -6.09 3.44 -12.39
CA SER A 638 -6.22 4.89 -12.37
C SER A 638 -5.11 5.58 -13.13
N ARG A 639 -5.27 6.88 -13.42
CA ARG A 639 -4.28 7.73 -14.06
C ARG A 639 -4.20 9.06 -13.34
N ALA A 640 -3.00 9.60 -13.21
CA ALA A 640 -2.76 10.95 -12.72
C ALA A 640 -1.74 11.67 -13.57
N ALA A 641 -1.99 12.93 -13.85
CA ALA A 641 -1.00 13.87 -14.35
C ALA A 641 -0.87 15.02 -13.37
N VAL A 642 0.36 15.50 -13.20
CA VAL A 642 0.69 16.60 -12.29
C VAL A 642 1.53 17.63 -13.02
N LEU A 643 1.19 18.90 -12.85
CA LEU A 643 1.99 20.04 -13.21
C LEU A 643 2.46 20.75 -11.94
N VAL A 644 3.76 20.95 -11.83
CA VAL A 644 4.38 21.68 -10.71
C VAL A 644 5.04 22.95 -11.23
N GLU A 645 4.87 24.06 -10.53
CA GLU A 645 5.72 25.24 -10.67
C GLU A 645 6.71 25.26 -9.52
N LEU A 646 7.98 25.34 -9.84
CA LEU A 646 9.07 25.33 -8.88
C LEU A 646 9.94 26.58 -9.05
N GLN A 647 10.36 27.16 -7.94
CA GLN A 647 11.36 28.20 -7.83
C GLN A 647 12.64 27.62 -7.24
N THR A 648 13.75 27.83 -7.96
CA THR A 648 15.10 27.52 -7.49
C THR A 648 15.83 28.79 -7.09
N PHE A 649 16.86 28.66 -6.28
CA PHE A 649 17.69 29.77 -5.81
C PHE A 649 19.15 29.51 -6.18
N LYS A 650 19.91 30.56 -6.41
CA LYS A 650 21.38 30.47 -6.63
C LYS A 650 22.13 30.21 -5.32
N ASP A 651 21.52 30.59 -4.22
CA ASP A 651 22.04 30.40 -2.89
C ASP A 651 21.86 28.93 -2.49
N PRO A 652 22.93 28.17 -2.27
CA PRO A 652 22.84 26.75 -1.90
C PRO A 652 22.17 26.51 -0.55
N GLU A 653 22.13 27.50 0.34
CA GLU A 653 21.42 27.38 1.61
C GLU A 653 19.89 27.53 1.47
N LYS A 654 19.42 27.99 0.30
CA LYS A 654 18.01 28.16 0.02
C LYS A 654 17.43 26.97 -0.73
N GLU A 655 16.58 26.24 -0.01
CA GLU A 655 15.85 25.11 -0.57
C GLU A 655 14.92 25.51 -1.72
N SER A 656 14.89 24.73 -2.78
CA SER A 656 13.93 24.88 -3.89
C SER A 656 12.49 24.86 -3.37
N LYS A 657 11.62 25.72 -3.89
CA LYS A 657 10.25 25.91 -3.38
C LYS A 657 9.22 25.59 -4.47
N VAL A 658 8.32 24.67 -4.17
CA VAL A 658 7.10 24.45 -4.98
C VAL A 658 6.14 25.61 -4.74
N THR A 659 5.71 26.27 -5.81
CA THR A 659 4.86 27.48 -5.75
C THR A 659 3.43 27.25 -6.24
N LYS A 660 3.20 26.21 -7.06
CA LYS A 660 1.89 25.77 -7.53
C LYS A 660 1.93 24.28 -7.85
N ILE A 661 0.83 23.59 -7.58
CA ILE A 661 0.57 22.22 -8.03
C ILE A 661 -0.82 22.17 -8.66
N VAL A 662 -0.91 21.58 -9.84
CA VAL A 662 -2.17 21.24 -10.50
C VAL A 662 -2.18 19.74 -10.74
N VAL A 663 -3.23 19.06 -10.30
CA VAL A 663 -3.41 17.63 -10.44
C VAL A 663 -4.68 17.35 -11.23
N ALA A 664 -4.60 16.48 -12.23
CA ALA A 664 -5.76 15.86 -12.84
C ALA A 664 -5.68 14.35 -12.68
N LEU A 665 -6.77 13.74 -12.24
CA LEU A 665 -6.81 12.30 -12.04
C LEU A 665 -8.11 11.68 -12.55
N ASP A 666 -7.96 10.49 -13.13
CA ASP A 666 -9.02 9.61 -13.56
C ASP A 666 -8.96 8.33 -12.72
N VAL A 667 -9.93 8.18 -11.84
CA VAL A 667 -10.09 7.02 -10.95
C VAL A 667 -11.34 6.21 -11.32
N ASN A 668 -11.78 6.25 -12.55
CA ASN A 668 -13.04 5.72 -13.07
C ASN A 668 -14.26 6.36 -12.40
N ARG A 669 -14.47 6.12 -11.12
CA ARG A 669 -15.58 6.65 -10.34
C ARG A 669 -15.11 7.23 -9.02
N VAL A 670 -15.49 8.45 -8.73
CA VAL A 670 -15.23 9.12 -7.45
C VAL A 670 -16.37 8.80 -6.48
N LEU A 671 -16.05 8.18 -5.33
CA LEU A 671 -17.04 7.94 -4.27
C LEU A 671 -17.27 9.17 -3.41
N ASN A 672 -16.17 9.66 -2.81
CA ASN A 672 -16.17 10.83 -1.95
C ASN A 672 -15.15 11.86 -2.45
N PRO A 673 -15.59 12.92 -3.15
CA PRO A 673 -14.68 13.94 -3.66
C PRO A 673 -13.80 14.58 -2.57
N THR A 674 -14.37 14.88 -1.40
CA THR A 674 -13.61 15.47 -0.26
C THR A 674 -12.52 14.54 0.24
N GLY A 675 -12.82 13.26 0.40
CA GLY A 675 -11.83 12.26 0.82
C GLY A 675 -10.74 12.05 -0.21
N LEU A 676 -11.10 12.03 -1.50
CA LEU A 676 -10.15 11.85 -2.60
C LEU A 676 -9.22 13.07 -2.72
N GLU A 677 -9.74 14.29 -2.63
CA GLU A 677 -8.94 15.51 -2.63
C GLU A 677 -7.91 15.53 -1.49
N ALA A 678 -8.31 15.12 -0.28
CA ALA A 678 -7.39 14.99 0.86
C ALA A 678 -6.25 13.99 0.59
N GLN A 679 -6.54 12.87 -0.10
CA GLN A 679 -5.51 11.91 -0.50
C GLN A 679 -4.53 12.50 -1.53
N VAL A 680 -5.01 13.29 -2.48
CA VAL A 680 -4.22 13.97 -3.52
C VAL A 680 -3.28 15.01 -2.87
N ILE A 681 -3.81 15.87 -1.99
CA ILE A 681 -3.03 16.89 -1.29
C ILE A 681 -1.93 16.24 -0.43
N GLY A 682 -2.28 15.18 0.32
CA GLY A 682 -1.31 14.42 1.11
C GLY A 682 -0.21 13.79 0.25
N ALA A 683 -0.56 13.21 -0.90
CA ALA A 683 0.39 12.60 -1.82
C ALA A 683 1.36 13.63 -2.45
N ALA A 684 0.86 14.79 -2.84
CA ALA A 684 1.67 15.89 -3.35
C ALA A 684 2.63 16.44 -2.27
N THR A 685 2.18 16.52 -1.01
CA THR A 685 3.01 16.93 0.13
C THR A 685 4.11 15.91 0.44
N ASP A 686 3.80 14.60 0.36
CA ASP A 686 4.80 13.55 0.50
C ASP A 686 5.86 13.63 -0.61
N ALA A 687 5.45 13.91 -1.86
CA ALA A 687 6.38 14.11 -2.96
C ALA A 687 7.35 15.28 -2.69
N ILE A 688 6.86 16.41 -2.15
CA ILE A 688 7.73 17.54 -1.73
C ILE A 688 8.73 17.07 -0.66
N THR A 689 8.27 16.27 0.31
CA THR A 689 9.09 15.77 1.41
C THR A 689 10.34 15.05 0.89
N TYR A 690 10.17 13.96 0.15
CA TYR A 690 11.31 13.12 -0.21
C TYR A 690 12.07 13.58 -1.47
N MET A 691 11.45 14.41 -2.30
CA MET A 691 12.13 14.94 -3.48
C MET A 691 13.00 16.15 -3.17
N ILE A 692 12.61 16.96 -2.19
CA ILE A 692 13.29 18.24 -1.93
C ILE A 692 14.02 18.24 -0.59
N ARG A 693 13.46 17.61 0.47
CA ARG A 693 13.80 17.97 1.83
C ARG A 693 14.61 16.95 2.60
N THR A 694 14.22 15.67 2.58
CA THR A 694 14.73 14.73 3.58
C THR A 694 14.85 13.30 3.09
N SER A 695 15.76 12.57 3.72
CA SER A 695 16.02 11.15 3.59
C SER A 695 16.52 10.60 4.92
N LEU A 696 16.73 9.30 4.99
CA LEU A 696 17.51 8.66 6.06
C LEU A 696 18.93 8.45 5.57
N HIS A 697 19.90 8.60 6.48
CA HIS A 697 21.31 8.34 6.21
C HIS A 697 21.82 7.24 7.13
N LEU A 698 22.39 6.23 6.52
CA LEU A 698 23.08 5.15 7.22
C LEU A 698 24.58 5.51 7.35
N ASP A 699 25.05 5.57 8.58
CA ASP A 699 26.45 5.86 8.90
C ASP A 699 26.94 4.92 9.99
N ASN A 700 28.01 4.16 9.71
CA ASN A 700 28.59 3.18 10.62
C ASN A 700 27.52 2.25 11.26
N GLY A 701 26.59 1.77 10.46
CA GLY A 701 25.53 0.85 10.87
C GLY A 701 24.39 1.46 11.68
N ALA A 702 24.33 2.76 11.79
CA ALA A 702 23.26 3.48 12.48
C ALA A 702 22.54 4.45 11.56
N ILE A 703 21.22 4.54 11.67
CA ILE A 703 20.45 5.61 11.05
C ILE A 703 20.70 6.90 11.85
N ARG A 704 21.09 7.97 11.15
CA ARG A 704 21.43 9.24 11.77
C ARG A 704 20.21 10.00 12.28
N GLU A 705 19.16 10.07 11.48
CA GLU A 705 17.92 10.79 11.79
C GLU A 705 17.14 10.06 12.90
N SER A 706 16.53 10.82 13.82
CA SER A 706 15.84 10.28 14.98
C SER A 706 14.47 10.91 15.26
N SER A 707 14.21 12.07 14.69
CA SER A 707 13.02 12.85 15.01
C SER A 707 12.57 13.71 13.84
N TYR A 708 11.45 14.41 13.96
CA TYR A 708 11.05 15.43 12.98
C TYR A 708 11.91 16.71 13.02
N GLY A 709 12.91 16.76 13.88
CA GLY A 709 13.90 17.84 13.92
C GLY A 709 15.00 17.64 12.88
N ASP A 710 15.36 16.40 12.62
CA ASP A 710 16.41 15.98 11.69
C ASP A 710 15.83 15.25 10.45
N PHE A 711 14.74 14.52 10.57
CA PHE A 711 13.94 14.05 9.45
C PHE A 711 12.83 15.08 9.14
N GLU A 712 13.18 16.09 8.39
CA GLU A 712 12.34 17.27 8.15
C GLU A 712 11.26 17.02 7.09
N ILE A 713 10.10 16.51 7.46
CA ILE A 713 8.95 16.43 6.56
C ILE A 713 8.49 17.81 6.06
N ALA A 714 7.83 17.86 4.91
CA ALA A 714 7.20 19.09 4.43
C ALA A 714 6.10 19.55 5.39
N ARG A 715 6.12 20.84 5.72
CA ARG A 715 5.13 21.52 6.57
C ARG A 715 4.38 22.56 5.75
N MET A 716 3.34 23.20 6.29
CA MET A 716 2.55 24.21 5.58
C MET A 716 3.40 25.29 4.88
N ARG A 717 4.52 25.70 5.48
CA ARG A 717 5.44 26.69 4.86
C ARG A 717 6.17 26.19 3.62
N ASN A 718 6.27 24.87 3.43
CA ASN A 718 7.00 24.22 2.35
C ASN A 718 6.09 23.79 1.20
N THR A 719 4.78 23.76 1.43
CA THR A 719 3.75 23.44 0.43
C THR A 719 3.19 24.72 -0.18
N PRO A 720 2.75 24.71 -1.45
CA PRO A 720 2.03 25.84 -2.01
C PRO A 720 0.71 26.06 -1.26
N PRO A 721 0.19 27.31 -1.20
CA PRO A 721 -1.07 27.60 -0.53
C PRO A 721 -2.26 26.87 -1.16
N ASP A 722 -2.21 26.67 -2.48
CA ASP A 722 -3.26 26.02 -3.26
C ASP A 722 -2.68 24.85 -4.05
N ILE A 723 -3.33 23.70 -3.91
CA ILE A 723 -3.14 22.51 -4.75
C ILE A 723 -4.46 22.31 -5.49
N GLU A 724 -4.46 22.62 -6.78
CA GLU A 724 -5.65 22.51 -7.62
C GLU A 724 -5.86 21.04 -8.02
N VAL A 725 -7.03 20.48 -7.74
CA VAL A 725 -7.36 19.08 -8.01
C VAL A 725 -8.54 18.99 -8.97
N HIS A 726 -8.37 18.29 -10.08
CA HIS A 726 -9.39 18.08 -11.11
C HIS A 726 -9.68 16.59 -11.27
N PHE A 727 -10.92 16.21 -11.01
CA PHE A 727 -11.39 14.85 -11.26
C PHE A 727 -11.93 14.75 -12.70
N MET A 728 -11.50 13.71 -13.41
CA MET A 728 -12.05 13.41 -14.71
C MET A 728 -13.47 12.83 -14.58
N PRO A 729 -14.33 13.02 -15.59
CA PRO A 729 -15.67 12.40 -15.61
C PRO A 729 -15.60 10.89 -15.41
N PRO A 730 -16.62 10.27 -14.80
CA PRO A 730 -16.67 8.83 -14.63
C PRO A 730 -16.49 8.07 -15.95
N ASN A 731 -15.62 7.05 -15.95
CA ASN A 731 -15.32 6.22 -17.11
C ASN A 731 -15.33 4.73 -16.72
N GLY A 732 -16.41 4.28 -16.13
CA GLY A 732 -16.57 2.93 -15.63
C GLY A 732 -17.35 2.91 -14.32
N GLU A 733 -17.75 1.73 -13.89
CA GLU A 733 -18.53 1.56 -12.67
C GLU A 733 -17.63 1.37 -11.44
N THR A 734 -16.56 0.58 -11.58
CA THR A 734 -15.67 0.24 -10.46
C THR A 734 -14.66 1.35 -10.22
N PRO A 735 -14.58 1.89 -9.00
CA PRO A 735 -13.56 2.88 -8.65
C PRO A 735 -12.15 2.30 -8.72
N GLY A 736 -11.21 3.06 -9.25
CA GLY A 736 -9.79 2.76 -9.18
C GLY A 736 -9.15 3.28 -7.88
N GLY A 737 -7.93 2.84 -7.61
CA GLY A 737 -7.16 3.26 -6.44
C GLY A 737 -6.55 4.65 -6.61
N ALA A 738 -6.43 5.41 -5.52
CA ALA A 738 -5.87 6.76 -5.54
C ALA A 738 -4.93 7.08 -4.37
N GLY A 739 -4.84 6.22 -3.38
CA GLY A 739 -4.05 6.48 -2.17
C GLY A 739 -2.57 6.75 -2.41
N GLU A 740 -2.01 6.16 -3.46
CA GLU A 740 -0.58 6.20 -3.82
C GLU A 740 -0.33 6.87 -5.19
N LEU A 741 -1.35 6.93 -6.04
CA LEU A 741 -1.29 7.29 -7.47
C LEU A 741 -0.55 8.61 -7.77
N VAL A 742 -0.78 9.65 -6.97
CA VAL A 742 -0.27 11.00 -7.24
C VAL A 742 1.18 11.19 -6.79
N VAL A 743 1.69 10.36 -5.86
CA VAL A 743 3.06 10.48 -5.36
C VAL A 743 4.10 10.42 -6.48
N PRO A 744 4.14 9.38 -7.35
CA PRO A 744 5.12 9.29 -8.42
C PRO A 744 5.00 10.43 -9.44
N ALA A 745 3.77 10.80 -9.82
CA ALA A 745 3.53 11.86 -10.78
C ALA A 745 3.97 13.25 -10.26
N ALA A 746 3.66 13.56 -8.99
CA ALA A 746 4.06 14.82 -8.36
C ALA A 746 5.58 14.90 -8.18
N ALA A 747 6.20 13.81 -7.76
CA ALA A 747 7.66 13.73 -7.62
C ALA A 747 8.39 13.92 -8.96
N ALA A 748 7.91 13.25 -10.00
CA ALA A 748 8.45 13.44 -11.35
C ALA A 748 8.28 14.89 -11.85
N ALA A 749 7.11 15.50 -11.61
CA ALA A 749 6.86 16.90 -11.97
C ALA A 749 7.81 17.87 -11.24
N ILE A 750 8.12 17.63 -9.95
CA ILE A 750 9.09 18.40 -9.17
C ILE A 750 10.48 18.28 -9.80
N ALA A 751 10.95 17.07 -10.10
CA ALA A 751 12.25 16.83 -10.71
C ALA A 751 12.39 17.47 -12.10
N ASN A 752 11.35 17.37 -12.93
CA ASN A 752 11.30 17.96 -14.26
C ASN A 752 11.24 19.49 -14.22
N ALA A 753 10.51 20.08 -13.25
CA ALA A 753 10.52 21.53 -13.01
C ALA A 753 11.91 22.02 -12.59
N PHE A 754 12.60 21.28 -11.71
CA PHE A 754 13.96 21.58 -11.31
C PHE A 754 14.92 21.54 -12.50
N ALA A 755 14.84 20.48 -13.31
CA ALA A 755 15.66 20.33 -14.51
C ALA A 755 15.47 21.50 -15.51
N ARG A 756 14.24 21.95 -15.69
CA ARG A 756 13.94 23.10 -16.57
C ARG A 756 14.39 24.44 -15.97
N ALA A 757 14.30 24.63 -14.66
CA ALA A 757 14.70 25.85 -13.98
C ALA A 757 16.24 26.04 -13.95
N THR A 758 16.98 24.92 -13.81
CA THR A 758 18.43 24.91 -13.64
C THR A 758 19.22 24.59 -14.93
N GLY A 759 18.58 23.88 -15.86
CA GLY A 759 19.23 23.27 -17.03
C GLY A 759 19.92 21.93 -16.73
N ILE A 760 19.84 21.42 -15.50
CA ILE A 760 20.51 20.19 -15.04
C ILE A 760 19.45 19.20 -14.53
N ALA A 761 19.37 18.03 -15.14
CA ALA A 761 18.50 16.96 -14.68
C ALA A 761 19.07 16.32 -13.40
N PRO A 762 18.31 16.28 -12.29
CA PRO A 762 18.81 15.72 -11.03
C PRO A 762 19.01 14.21 -11.15
N ARG A 763 20.04 13.71 -10.46
CA ARG A 763 20.42 12.28 -10.42
C ARG A 763 20.46 11.73 -9.01
N ARG A 764 20.45 12.58 -8.00
CA ARG A 764 20.43 12.21 -6.58
C ARG A 764 19.33 12.99 -5.87
N PHE A 765 18.74 12.40 -4.87
CA PHE A 765 17.64 12.96 -4.09
C PHE A 765 17.91 12.80 -2.59
N PRO A 766 17.40 13.70 -1.74
CA PRO A 766 16.58 14.87 -2.06
C PRO A 766 17.37 15.97 -2.79
N LEU A 767 16.66 16.89 -3.46
CA LEU A 767 17.26 18.00 -4.20
C LEU A 767 18.05 18.96 -3.31
N ARG A 768 17.77 19.01 -2.02
CA ARG A 768 18.51 19.78 -1.01
C ARG A 768 19.99 19.40 -0.98
N ASP A 769 20.30 18.11 -1.20
CA ASP A 769 21.66 17.58 -1.17
C ASP A 769 22.32 17.57 -2.56
N PHE A 770 21.57 18.00 -3.57
CA PHE A 770 22.01 18.06 -4.95
C PHE A 770 22.44 19.49 -5.32
N TYR A 771 23.73 19.79 -5.14
CA TYR A 771 24.37 20.93 -5.79
C TYR A 771 25.34 20.40 -6.83
N PRO A 772 25.24 20.80 -8.13
CA PRO A 772 26.28 20.53 -9.08
C PRO A 772 27.54 21.27 -8.58
N GLU A 773 28.61 20.52 -8.33
CA GLU A 773 29.92 21.11 -8.15
C GLU A 773 30.16 22.02 -9.37
N GLY A 774 30.35 23.32 -9.10
CA GLY A 774 30.42 24.38 -10.08
C GLY A 774 31.59 24.31 -11.07
#